data_15f5d7ece2817c6fc1a5c189d0805125
#
_entry.id   15f5d7ece2817c6fc1a5c189d0805125
#
_cell.length_a   1.000
_cell.length_b   1.000
_cell.length_c   1.000
_cell.angle_alpha   90.00
_cell.angle_beta   90.00
_cell.angle_gamma   90.00
#
_symmetry.space_group_name_H-M   'P 1'
#
loop_
_entity.id
_entity.type
_entity.pdbx_description
1 polymer ?
#
loop_
_entity_poly.entity_id
_entity_poly.type
_entity_poly.pdbx_seq_one_letter_code
_entity_poly.pdbx_strand_id
1 'polypeptide(L)'
;MGAPKTGNVRNVVLVGQGGVGKTSLAEAMLHLSGKTARLGGHDGTKPTLDYDAEEVKREFSISTAIAPIDWKGARINVLDAPCYPDFIGDAYAAMSVCETALFVVDAAEGPQPTTVKLWYAAEDLRLARAVFVNRVDKENADFDMCLDMLRERFGMRLGAVTLPWGIGEDFNGIIDLVRMKARHCDGTKQTETEIPEEFRAAAEAAHETLCELVAEADDELMEKYLEGEPLTQEEVEGLLAKAIAYRLFVPVFAGSCVKEQGVNSLMDDIATYFPAPTDYGEMPLIDGDTLKISSEDNRPVVFDFKTLNDAQQGRLSFLKVLTGTIEPGMELVNARTRKGERLAHLYVMCGREMTEVGHAYAGDIVVVPKMAAETGDTLSVTGKVEAAAFKFPNSQYRIAIEAENRSDEDKLFTFIEKACEADPTMSIDRDEETAQTVISAVGEAQVSVLLNRLEDRTKVAAHIVPLRIPYRETIRRVASAQGRHKKQTGGAGQFGDCYLRVEPLLDGTEYEFVDEVVGGRIPRALIPAVDKGVQETMKDGVIAGYPLTGIRVACYDGSYHPVDSNEMAFRTAARIGLKKACEDADPVVLEPMENITVTIPESYAGAVMGDVSASRGRVTGMDSNDRGETVVTATVPYAELVDYATRLRSLTRGTGDFTMEPAGYEQVPYDVQQKLVEIFEHNRAQGR
;
A
#
# COMPACT_ATOMS: atom_id res chain seq x y z
N MET A 1 10.76 31.78 -11.88
CA MET A 1 11.70 30.86 -12.55
C MET A 1 10.97 30.28 -13.75
N GLY A 2 11.57 30.23 -14.94
CA GLY A 2 10.96 29.53 -16.09
C GLY A 2 10.98 28.02 -15.84
N ALA A 3 9.97 27.32 -16.33
CA ALA A 3 9.98 25.85 -16.29
C ALA A 3 11.18 25.35 -17.14
N PRO A 4 11.91 24.33 -16.66
CA PRO A 4 13.05 23.77 -17.39
C PRO A 4 12.54 23.06 -18.66
N LYS A 5 13.40 22.94 -19.66
CA LYS A 5 13.10 22.09 -20.82
C LYS A 5 13.20 20.62 -20.39
N THR A 6 12.36 19.75 -20.94
CA THR A 6 12.25 18.33 -20.59
C THR A 6 13.58 17.57 -20.49
N GLY A 7 14.53 17.80 -21.41
CA GLY A 7 15.84 17.17 -21.38
C GLY A 7 16.74 17.57 -20.19
N ASN A 8 16.39 18.65 -19.48
CA ASN A 8 17.12 19.13 -18.32
C ASN A 8 16.42 18.79 -16.99
N VAL A 9 15.40 17.95 -17.00
CA VAL A 9 14.72 17.46 -15.80
C VAL A 9 15.30 16.11 -15.40
N ARG A 10 15.44 15.88 -14.09
CA ARG A 10 15.79 14.60 -13.48
C ARG A 10 14.79 14.32 -12.35
N ASN A 11 13.97 13.30 -12.47
CA ASN A 11 13.06 12.90 -11.39
C ASN A 11 13.67 11.70 -10.68
N VAL A 12 14.01 11.91 -9.42
CA VAL A 12 14.70 10.92 -8.59
C VAL A 12 13.89 10.67 -7.33
N VAL A 13 13.48 9.43 -7.10
CA VAL A 13 12.85 9.05 -5.85
C VAL A 13 13.89 8.46 -4.89
N LEU A 14 13.90 8.96 -3.65
CA LEU A 14 14.73 8.39 -2.57
C LEU A 14 13.98 7.26 -1.90
N VAL A 15 14.56 6.08 -1.94
CA VAL A 15 14.00 4.85 -1.37
C VAL A 15 15.03 4.10 -0.53
N GLY A 16 14.58 3.15 0.29
CA GLY A 16 15.43 2.35 1.18
C GLY A 16 14.76 2.15 2.53
N GLN A 17 15.44 1.49 3.46
CA GLN A 17 14.93 1.21 4.80
C GLN A 17 14.57 2.50 5.58
N GLY A 18 13.64 2.40 6.52
CA GLY A 18 13.38 3.49 7.47
C GLY A 18 14.63 3.83 8.30
N GLY A 19 14.91 5.11 8.50
CA GLY A 19 16.00 5.57 9.35
C GLY A 19 17.40 5.61 8.71
N VAL A 20 17.60 5.21 7.44
CA VAL A 20 18.93 5.25 6.75
C VAL A 20 19.39 6.65 6.34
N GLY A 21 18.52 7.66 6.45
CA GLY A 21 18.85 9.07 6.16
C GLY A 21 18.40 9.57 4.79
N LYS A 22 17.30 9.08 4.23
CA LYS A 22 16.71 9.57 2.96
C LYS A 22 16.35 11.06 3.06
N THR A 23 15.53 11.43 4.04
CA THR A 23 15.17 12.83 4.30
C THR A 23 16.40 13.67 4.59
N SER A 24 17.38 13.15 5.34
CA SER A 24 18.66 13.85 5.58
C SER A 24 19.44 14.10 4.30
N LEU A 25 19.38 13.17 3.32
CA LEU A 25 20.00 13.35 2.01
C LEU A 25 19.30 14.46 1.22
N ALA A 26 17.96 14.44 1.17
CA ALA A 26 17.18 15.47 0.49
C ALA A 26 17.37 16.86 1.13
N GLU A 27 17.41 16.94 2.46
CA GLU A 27 17.70 18.20 3.19
C GLU A 27 19.12 18.71 2.93
N ALA A 28 20.12 17.80 2.85
CA ALA A 28 21.50 18.17 2.47
C ALA A 28 21.56 18.70 1.03
N MET A 29 20.85 18.07 0.10
CA MET A 29 20.75 18.58 -1.28
C MET A 29 20.09 19.95 -1.35
N LEU A 30 19.03 20.20 -0.57
CA LEU A 30 18.37 21.52 -0.46
C LEU A 30 19.32 22.58 0.12
N HIS A 31 20.07 22.23 1.16
CA HIS A 31 21.02 23.14 1.78
C HIS A 31 22.19 23.49 0.84
N LEU A 32 22.82 22.49 0.25
CA LEU A 32 23.95 22.66 -0.66
C LEU A 32 23.56 23.40 -1.95
N SER A 33 22.32 23.28 -2.41
CA SER A 33 21.80 24.07 -3.53
C SER A 33 21.44 25.51 -3.17
N GLY A 34 21.52 25.88 -1.89
CA GLY A 34 21.14 27.20 -1.39
C GLY A 34 19.64 27.45 -1.29
N LYS A 35 18.81 26.42 -1.39
CA LYS A 35 17.35 26.53 -1.21
C LYS A 35 16.98 26.74 0.25
N THR A 36 17.74 26.12 1.18
CA THR A 36 17.60 26.34 2.62
C THR A 36 18.88 26.96 3.19
N ALA A 37 18.74 27.77 4.23
CA ALA A 37 19.87 28.47 4.86
C ALA A 37 20.63 27.58 5.87
N ARG A 38 20.05 26.44 6.26
CA ARG A 38 20.60 25.49 7.22
C ARG A 38 20.16 24.07 6.86
N LEU A 39 20.97 23.10 7.27
CA LEU A 39 20.62 21.69 7.12
C LEU A 39 19.40 21.34 8.00
N GLY A 40 18.32 20.93 7.40
CA GLY A 40 17.11 20.49 8.09
C GLY A 40 17.30 19.16 8.81
N GLY A 41 16.58 18.97 9.92
CA GLY A 41 16.67 17.75 10.72
C GLY A 41 17.97 17.58 11.52
N HIS A 42 18.82 18.60 11.57
CA HIS A 42 20.08 18.61 12.29
C HIS A 42 20.17 19.83 13.23
N ASP A 43 20.88 19.70 14.34
CA ASP A 43 21.15 20.79 15.34
C ASP A 43 19.88 21.56 15.77
N GLY A 44 18.75 20.86 15.93
CA GLY A 44 17.49 21.46 16.33
C GLY A 44 16.76 22.23 15.22
N THR A 45 17.28 22.22 14.00
CA THR A 45 16.61 22.77 12.82
C THR A 45 15.51 21.80 12.35
N LYS A 46 14.27 22.30 12.18
CA LYS A 46 13.17 21.47 11.67
C LYS A 46 13.43 21.09 10.21
N PRO A 47 13.14 19.84 9.83
CA PRO A 47 13.23 19.46 8.41
C PRO A 47 12.21 20.24 7.59
N THR A 48 12.58 20.53 6.32
CA THR A 48 11.71 21.19 5.36
C THR A 48 10.68 20.22 4.78
N LEU A 49 11.08 18.96 4.64
CA LEU A 49 10.31 17.91 3.97
C LEU A 49 9.34 17.17 4.89
N ASP A 50 9.74 16.88 6.14
CA ASP A 50 8.86 16.32 7.18
C ASP A 50 8.14 17.45 7.93
N TYR A 51 7.09 18.00 7.30
CA TYR A 51 6.39 19.19 7.82
C TYR A 51 5.02 18.90 8.43
N ASP A 52 4.48 17.70 8.24
CA ASP A 52 3.22 17.28 8.89
C ASP A 52 3.43 17.10 10.40
N ALA A 53 2.42 17.45 11.20
CA ALA A 53 2.51 17.37 12.65
C ALA A 53 2.78 15.94 13.15
N GLU A 54 2.22 14.93 12.46
CA GLU A 54 2.44 13.52 12.79
C GLU A 54 3.85 13.05 12.40
N GLU A 55 4.43 13.56 11.29
CA GLU A 55 5.81 13.29 10.90
C GLU A 55 6.79 13.85 11.92
N VAL A 56 6.60 15.12 12.30
CA VAL A 56 7.43 15.76 13.33
C VAL A 56 7.34 15.05 14.69
N LYS A 57 6.13 14.61 15.08
CA LYS A 57 5.89 13.91 16.36
C LYS A 57 6.50 12.51 16.38
N ARG A 58 6.50 11.83 15.25
CA ARG A 58 6.96 10.43 15.11
C ARG A 58 8.40 10.29 14.63
N GLU A 59 8.99 11.39 14.17
CA GLU A 59 10.37 11.45 13.66
C GLU A 59 10.59 10.51 12.45
N PHE A 60 9.56 10.34 11.61
CA PHE A 60 9.66 9.65 10.32
C PHE A 60 8.64 10.16 9.30
N SER A 61 8.97 10.06 8.02
CA SER A 61 8.14 10.50 6.90
C SER A 61 6.91 9.58 6.74
N ILE A 62 5.74 10.17 6.60
CA ILE A 62 4.45 9.50 6.38
C ILE A 62 4.01 9.64 4.93
N SER A 63 4.40 10.72 4.28
CA SER A 63 3.94 11.10 2.96
C SER A 63 5.11 11.56 2.10
N THR A 64 5.11 11.24 0.80
CA THR A 64 6.16 11.70 -0.12
C THR A 64 6.20 13.21 -0.19
N ALA A 65 7.37 13.79 0.09
CA ALA A 65 7.65 15.20 -0.08
C ALA A 65 8.48 15.45 -1.35
N ILE A 66 8.36 16.63 -1.94
CA ILE A 66 9.09 17.00 -3.16
C ILE A 66 10.09 18.10 -2.83
N ALA A 67 11.33 17.93 -3.31
CA ALA A 67 12.40 18.91 -3.23
C ALA A 67 12.91 19.23 -4.65
N PRO A 68 12.41 20.31 -5.28
CA PRO A 68 12.88 20.74 -6.61
C PRO A 68 14.18 21.53 -6.46
N ILE A 69 15.26 21.03 -7.04
CA ILE A 69 16.61 21.58 -6.93
C ILE A 69 17.09 22.01 -8.30
N ASP A 70 17.49 23.28 -8.45
CA ASP A 70 18.17 23.76 -9.67
C ASP A 70 19.68 23.60 -9.48
N TRP A 71 20.33 22.70 -10.26
CA TRP A 71 21.73 22.35 -10.13
C TRP A 71 22.41 22.23 -11.49
N LYS A 72 23.45 23.01 -11.73
CA LYS A 72 24.26 23.01 -12.98
C LYS A 72 23.44 23.00 -14.28
N GLY A 73 22.33 23.73 -14.30
CA GLY A 73 21.45 23.84 -15.48
C GLY A 73 20.42 22.74 -15.61
N ALA A 74 20.43 21.73 -14.74
CA ALA A 74 19.37 20.74 -14.61
C ALA A 74 18.41 21.10 -13.46
N ARG A 75 17.14 20.65 -13.57
CA ARG A 75 16.16 20.60 -12.49
C ARG A 75 16.10 19.18 -11.97
N ILE A 76 16.58 18.96 -10.74
CA ILE A 76 16.46 17.69 -10.04
C ILE A 76 15.21 17.77 -9.16
N ASN A 77 14.19 17.00 -9.48
CA ASN A 77 13.04 16.80 -8.61
C ASN A 77 13.32 15.58 -7.73
N VAL A 78 13.69 15.83 -6.49
CA VAL A 78 13.89 14.77 -5.49
C VAL A 78 12.56 14.50 -4.82
N LEU A 79 12.06 13.26 -4.91
CA LEU A 79 10.88 12.77 -4.21
C LEU A 79 11.36 11.97 -2.99
N ASP A 80 11.26 12.56 -1.80
CA ASP A 80 11.56 11.87 -0.54
C ASP A 80 10.38 11.02 -0.13
N ALA A 81 10.47 9.71 -0.35
CA ALA A 81 9.37 8.78 -0.15
C ALA A 81 9.42 8.13 1.25
N PRO A 82 8.26 7.99 1.91
CA PRO A 82 8.19 7.24 3.15
C PRO A 82 8.44 5.76 2.87
N CYS A 83 9.37 5.16 3.61
CA CYS A 83 9.68 3.74 3.45
C CYS A 83 9.45 2.96 4.75
N TYR A 84 8.64 3.49 5.65
CA TYR A 84 8.07 2.70 6.72
C TYR A 84 7.03 1.74 6.14
N PRO A 85 7.00 0.46 6.52
CA PRO A 85 6.16 -0.54 5.86
C PRO A 85 4.68 -0.15 5.72
N ASP A 86 4.11 0.56 6.70
CA ASP A 86 2.70 0.96 6.70
C ASP A 86 2.38 2.08 5.70
N PHE A 87 3.39 2.82 5.24
CA PHE A 87 3.26 3.95 4.29
C PHE A 87 3.94 3.66 2.95
N ILE A 88 4.34 2.42 2.71
CA ILE A 88 5.09 2.03 1.51
C ILE A 88 4.32 2.29 0.20
N GLY A 89 2.99 2.39 0.26
CA GLY A 89 2.15 2.72 -0.89
C GLY A 89 2.51 4.08 -1.53
N ASP A 90 2.84 5.06 -0.70
CA ASP A 90 3.27 6.40 -1.17
C ASP A 90 4.65 6.34 -1.87
N ALA A 91 5.52 5.40 -1.45
CA ALA A 91 6.79 5.15 -2.15
C ALA A 91 6.56 4.53 -3.53
N TYR A 92 5.63 3.58 -3.67
CA TYR A 92 5.26 3.02 -4.98
C TYR A 92 4.69 4.09 -5.91
N ALA A 93 3.83 4.98 -5.36
CA ALA A 93 3.28 6.10 -6.11
C ALA A 93 4.38 7.04 -6.64
N ALA A 94 5.34 7.41 -5.79
CA ALA A 94 6.47 8.25 -6.16
C ALA A 94 7.39 7.57 -7.20
N MET A 95 7.64 6.27 -7.03
CA MET A 95 8.44 5.48 -7.97
C MET A 95 7.80 5.42 -9.37
N SER A 96 6.47 5.36 -9.47
CA SER A 96 5.77 5.26 -10.75
C SER A 96 5.92 6.48 -11.67
N VAL A 97 6.38 7.61 -11.14
CA VAL A 97 6.53 8.88 -11.87
C VAL A 97 7.96 9.38 -11.98
N CYS A 98 8.91 8.63 -11.44
CA CYS A 98 10.34 8.92 -11.56
C CYS A 98 11.02 8.04 -12.61
N GLU A 99 12.11 8.52 -13.18
CA GLU A 99 12.96 7.76 -14.09
C GLU A 99 14.05 7.00 -13.34
N THR A 100 14.39 7.46 -12.13
CA THR A 100 15.46 6.85 -11.32
C THR A 100 15.03 6.65 -9.88
N ALA A 101 15.31 5.47 -9.32
CA ALA A 101 15.24 5.17 -7.90
C ALA A 101 16.65 5.21 -7.29
N LEU A 102 16.88 6.15 -6.37
CA LEU A 102 18.12 6.27 -5.60
C LEU A 102 17.92 5.59 -4.23
N PHE A 103 18.57 4.45 -4.07
CA PHE A 103 18.54 3.66 -2.85
C PHE A 103 19.53 4.21 -1.84
N VAL A 104 19.03 4.68 -0.69
CA VAL A 104 19.90 5.08 0.42
C VAL A 104 20.08 3.88 1.34
N VAL A 105 21.34 3.51 1.59
CA VAL A 105 21.72 2.35 2.38
C VAL A 105 22.71 2.77 3.48
N ASP A 106 22.59 2.22 4.67
CA ASP A 106 23.54 2.47 5.77
C ASP A 106 24.83 1.65 5.54
N ALA A 107 25.97 2.30 5.63
CA ALA A 107 27.28 1.68 5.40
C ALA A 107 27.61 0.55 6.39
N ALA A 108 26.99 0.54 7.58
CA ALA A 108 27.22 -0.49 8.60
C ALA A 108 26.24 -1.67 8.50
N GLU A 109 25.03 -1.44 7.93
CA GLU A 109 23.95 -2.43 7.96
C GLU A 109 23.71 -3.10 6.59
N GLY A 110 24.11 -2.44 5.50
CA GLY A 110 23.83 -2.92 4.15
C GLY A 110 22.35 -2.89 3.77
N PRO A 111 21.93 -3.65 2.72
CA PRO A 111 20.55 -3.66 2.25
C PRO A 111 19.62 -4.38 3.23
N GLN A 112 18.63 -3.65 3.76
CA GLN A 112 17.62 -4.11 4.70
C GLN A 112 16.33 -4.57 3.99
N PRO A 113 15.38 -5.26 4.65
CA PRO A 113 14.18 -5.84 4.04
C PRO A 113 13.36 -4.90 3.15
N THR A 114 13.09 -3.67 3.62
CA THR A 114 12.34 -2.69 2.81
C THR A 114 13.12 -2.26 1.58
N THR A 115 14.44 -2.14 1.67
CA THR A 115 15.33 -1.87 0.53
C THR A 115 15.19 -2.96 -0.53
N VAL A 116 15.19 -4.24 -0.11
CA VAL A 116 15.02 -5.39 -1.02
C VAL A 116 13.65 -5.36 -1.70
N LYS A 117 12.59 -5.12 -0.95
CA LYS A 117 11.22 -5.04 -1.50
C LYS A 117 11.09 -3.92 -2.55
N LEU A 118 11.61 -2.73 -2.24
CA LEU A 118 11.57 -1.58 -3.15
C LEU A 118 12.51 -1.75 -4.35
N TRP A 119 13.60 -2.53 -4.20
CA TRP A 119 14.49 -2.84 -5.31
C TRP A 119 13.77 -3.63 -6.41
N TYR A 120 13.05 -4.67 -6.04
CA TYR A 120 12.25 -5.45 -6.99
C TYR A 120 11.10 -4.62 -7.58
N ALA A 121 10.48 -3.74 -6.79
CA ALA A 121 9.48 -2.81 -7.30
C ALA A 121 10.06 -1.85 -8.35
N ALA A 122 11.28 -1.33 -8.14
CA ALA A 122 11.99 -0.49 -9.12
C ALA A 122 12.29 -1.27 -10.40
N GLU A 123 12.60 -2.56 -10.28
CA GLU A 123 12.82 -3.45 -11.42
C GLU A 123 11.54 -3.69 -12.23
N ASP A 124 10.44 -4.00 -11.56
CA ASP A 124 9.10 -4.16 -12.18
C ASP A 124 8.67 -2.88 -12.92
N LEU A 125 8.93 -1.71 -12.32
CA LEU A 125 8.67 -0.40 -12.91
C LEU A 125 9.73 0.03 -13.96
N ARG A 126 10.75 -0.79 -14.20
CA ARG A 126 11.85 -0.53 -15.13
C ARG A 126 12.59 0.78 -14.88
N LEU A 127 12.74 1.19 -13.62
CA LEU A 127 13.50 2.38 -13.25
C LEU A 127 15.00 2.17 -13.41
N ALA A 128 15.74 3.22 -13.78
CA ALA A 128 17.16 3.27 -13.51
C ALA A 128 17.39 3.22 -12.00
N ARG A 129 18.40 2.52 -11.53
CA ARG A 129 18.71 2.35 -10.11
C ARG A 129 20.08 2.92 -9.81
N ALA A 130 20.21 3.54 -8.66
CA ALA A 130 21.47 4.01 -8.11
C ALA A 130 21.49 3.77 -6.60
N VAL A 131 22.65 3.68 -5.98
CA VAL A 131 22.78 3.48 -4.54
C VAL A 131 23.64 4.59 -3.95
N PHE A 132 23.19 5.17 -2.84
CA PHE A 132 23.99 6.07 -2.00
C PHE A 132 24.24 5.40 -0.65
N VAL A 133 25.48 4.97 -0.44
CA VAL A 133 25.93 4.40 0.84
C VAL A 133 26.23 5.55 1.78
N ASN A 134 25.28 5.78 2.69
CA ASN A 134 25.28 6.86 3.66
C ASN A 134 25.96 6.46 4.97
N ARG A 135 26.32 7.44 5.77
CA ARG A 135 26.90 7.26 7.11
C ARG A 135 28.29 6.62 7.11
N VAL A 136 29.07 6.81 6.07
CA VAL A 136 30.47 6.34 6.04
C VAL A 136 31.36 7.03 7.09
N ASP A 137 30.85 8.11 7.71
CA ASP A 137 31.45 8.82 8.84
C ASP A 137 31.24 8.15 10.22
N LYS A 138 30.50 7.03 10.29
CA LYS A 138 30.32 6.28 11.53
C LYS A 138 31.42 5.28 11.79
N GLU A 139 31.71 5.01 13.06
CA GLU A 139 32.79 4.11 13.50
C GLU A 139 32.65 2.67 12.95
N ASN A 140 31.42 2.20 12.75
CA ASN A 140 31.14 0.84 12.26
C ASN A 140 30.87 0.80 10.73
N ALA A 141 31.15 1.87 10.01
CA ALA A 141 30.94 1.92 8.57
C ALA A 141 31.95 1.06 7.84
N ASP A 142 31.47 0.27 6.88
CA ASP A 142 32.31 -0.51 5.97
C ASP A 142 31.69 -0.46 4.56
N PHE A 143 32.26 0.37 3.71
CA PHE A 143 31.77 0.58 2.34
C PHE A 143 31.93 -0.67 1.48
N ASP A 144 33.09 -1.34 1.58
CA ASP A 144 33.40 -2.51 0.75
C ASP A 144 32.49 -3.69 1.13
N MET A 145 32.31 -3.94 2.42
CA MET A 145 31.36 -4.94 2.92
C MET A 145 29.93 -4.63 2.43
N CYS A 146 29.50 -3.36 2.51
CA CYS A 146 28.17 -2.95 2.05
C CYS A 146 28.02 -3.17 0.53
N LEU A 147 29.03 -2.86 -0.27
CA LEU A 147 29.04 -3.07 -1.72
C LEU A 147 28.97 -4.55 -2.06
N ASP A 148 29.69 -5.41 -1.33
CA ASP A 148 29.66 -6.85 -1.52
C ASP A 148 28.30 -7.44 -1.16
N MET A 149 27.68 -7.01 -0.05
CA MET A 149 26.29 -7.38 0.32
C MET A 149 25.28 -6.97 -0.76
N LEU A 150 25.44 -5.79 -1.34
CA LEU A 150 24.59 -5.31 -2.45
C LEU A 150 24.75 -6.20 -3.69
N ARG A 151 26.00 -6.54 -4.06
CA ARG A 151 26.31 -7.42 -5.21
C ARG A 151 25.79 -8.85 -5.00
N GLU A 152 25.96 -9.40 -3.79
CA GLU A 152 25.43 -10.72 -3.45
C GLU A 152 23.90 -10.76 -3.59
N ARG A 153 23.23 -9.69 -3.15
CA ARG A 153 21.77 -9.65 -3.15
C ARG A 153 21.16 -9.27 -4.49
N PHE A 154 21.76 -8.35 -5.25
CA PHE A 154 21.16 -7.71 -6.42
C PHE A 154 21.93 -7.94 -7.73
N GLY A 155 23.06 -8.62 -7.66
CA GLY A 155 23.88 -9.00 -8.82
C GLY A 155 25.08 -8.12 -9.07
N MET A 156 25.95 -8.57 -9.97
CA MET A 156 27.29 -8.01 -10.20
C MET A 156 27.31 -6.69 -11.00
N ARG A 157 26.18 -6.21 -11.49
CA ARG A 157 26.07 -4.93 -12.24
C ARG A 157 26.23 -3.68 -11.37
N LEU A 158 26.43 -3.84 -10.05
CA LEU A 158 26.69 -2.74 -9.14
C LEU A 158 28.18 -2.43 -9.10
N GLY A 159 28.52 -1.17 -9.34
CA GLY A 159 29.92 -0.71 -9.29
C GLY A 159 30.05 0.64 -8.60
N ALA A 160 31.14 0.82 -7.84
CA ALA A 160 31.44 2.10 -7.24
C ALA A 160 31.74 3.15 -8.32
N VAL A 161 31.14 4.33 -8.19
CA VAL A 161 31.48 5.56 -8.93
C VAL A 161 32.29 6.49 -8.04
N THR A 162 32.06 6.42 -6.73
CA THR A 162 32.89 7.12 -5.74
C THR A 162 33.29 6.16 -4.63
N LEU A 163 34.52 6.32 -4.11
CA LEU A 163 34.99 5.66 -2.90
C LEU A 163 35.03 6.64 -1.74
N PRO A 164 34.89 6.18 -0.48
CA PRO A 164 35.12 7.04 0.67
C PRO A 164 36.60 7.41 0.81
N TRP A 165 36.87 8.68 1.07
CA TRP A 165 38.19 9.16 1.45
C TRP A 165 38.32 9.12 2.98
N GLY A 166 38.71 7.96 3.51
CA GLY A 166 38.66 7.61 4.92
C GLY A 166 37.30 7.09 5.37
N ILE A 167 37.23 6.55 6.59
CA ILE A 167 36.01 6.01 7.19
C ILE A 167 35.93 6.47 8.65
N GLY A 168 34.73 6.57 9.21
CA GLY A 168 34.51 6.97 10.59
C GLY A 168 34.97 8.40 10.86
N GLU A 169 35.77 8.60 11.89
CA GLU A 169 36.29 9.92 12.26
C GLU A 169 37.25 10.48 11.20
N ASP A 170 37.95 9.60 10.48
CA ASP A 170 38.89 9.96 9.42
C ASP A 170 38.23 10.20 8.05
N PHE A 171 36.90 10.19 7.98
CA PHE A 171 36.16 10.46 6.75
C PHE A 171 36.26 11.93 6.37
N ASN A 172 37.04 12.23 5.32
CA ASN A 172 37.34 13.58 4.85
C ASN A 172 36.57 13.98 3.58
N GLY A 173 36.07 13.02 2.80
CA GLY A 173 35.43 13.30 1.53
C GLY A 173 35.29 12.03 0.69
N ILE A 174 35.26 12.18 -0.62
CA ILE A 174 35.14 11.06 -1.57
C ILE A 174 36.23 11.09 -2.62
N ILE A 175 36.52 9.95 -3.22
CA ILE A 175 37.33 9.78 -4.40
C ILE A 175 36.43 9.53 -5.59
N ASP A 176 36.42 10.45 -6.55
CA ASP A 176 35.64 10.34 -7.80
C ASP A 176 36.43 9.45 -8.76
N LEU A 177 35.89 8.30 -9.08
CA LEU A 177 36.54 7.31 -9.95
C LEU A 177 36.45 7.66 -11.44
N VAL A 178 35.47 8.47 -11.85
CA VAL A 178 35.35 8.91 -13.25
C VAL A 178 36.43 9.91 -13.60
N ARG A 179 36.69 10.86 -12.70
CA ARG A 179 37.65 11.95 -12.88
C ARG A 179 39.01 11.68 -12.25
N MET A 180 39.11 10.61 -11.46
CA MET A 180 40.34 10.25 -10.70
C MET A 180 40.84 11.40 -9.84
N LYS A 181 39.96 11.99 -9.03
CA LYS A 181 40.25 13.10 -8.11
C LYS A 181 39.62 12.83 -6.73
N ALA A 182 40.32 13.34 -5.71
CA ALA A 182 39.71 13.39 -4.36
C ALA A 182 38.94 14.70 -4.22
N ARG A 183 37.70 14.61 -3.64
CA ARG A 183 36.77 15.72 -3.46
C ARG A 183 36.38 15.86 -2.00
N HIS A 184 36.48 17.10 -1.53
CA HIS A 184 36.10 17.47 -0.16
C HIS A 184 35.17 18.70 -0.20
N CYS A 185 34.19 18.75 0.68
CA CYS A 185 33.28 19.89 0.85
C CYS A 185 33.60 20.62 2.14
N ASP A 186 33.80 21.95 2.03
CA ASP A 186 33.87 22.88 3.17
C ASP A 186 32.63 23.78 3.10
N GLY A 187 31.63 23.45 3.87
CA GLY A 187 30.27 24.00 3.71
C GLY A 187 29.74 23.70 2.29
N THR A 188 29.26 24.72 1.59
CA THR A 188 28.74 24.58 0.21
C THR A 188 29.82 24.54 -0.86
N LYS A 189 31.09 24.76 -0.50
CA LYS A 189 32.22 24.84 -1.47
C LYS A 189 32.91 23.48 -1.60
N GLN A 190 32.81 22.87 -2.77
CA GLN A 190 33.55 21.67 -3.12
C GLN A 190 34.98 22.05 -3.60
N THR A 191 35.97 21.32 -3.13
CA THR A 191 37.36 21.41 -3.55
C THR A 191 37.83 20.07 -4.13
N GLU A 192 38.66 20.12 -5.18
CA GLU A 192 39.26 18.96 -5.80
C GLU A 192 40.77 18.94 -5.56
N THR A 193 41.29 17.76 -5.24
CA THR A 193 42.74 17.54 -5.04
C THR A 193 43.15 16.23 -5.70
N GLU A 194 44.48 16.03 -5.81
CA GLU A 194 45.02 14.72 -6.22
C GLU A 194 44.66 13.66 -5.17
N ILE A 195 44.46 12.42 -5.64
CA ILE A 195 44.18 11.27 -4.76
C ILE A 195 45.38 11.04 -3.84
N PRO A 196 45.20 10.98 -2.52
CA PRO A 196 46.31 10.66 -1.61
C PRO A 196 46.94 9.32 -1.93
N GLU A 197 48.26 9.23 -1.79
CA GLU A 197 49.04 8.05 -2.22
C GLU A 197 48.54 6.73 -1.63
N GLU A 198 48.08 6.76 -0.39
CA GLU A 198 47.50 5.58 0.31
C GLU A 198 46.23 5.03 -0.31
N PHE A 199 45.43 5.85 -1.01
CA PHE A 199 44.20 5.43 -1.68
C PHE A 199 44.37 5.21 -3.19
N ARG A 200 45.50 5.56 -3.77
CA ARG A 200 45.72 5.55 -5.22
C ARG A 200 45.54 4.18 -5.83
N ALA A 201 46.17 3.14 -5.26
CA ALA A 201 46.08 1.78 -5.79
C ALA A 201 44.65 1.23 -5.75
N ALA A 202 43.89 1.51 -4.66
CA ALA A 202 42.50 1.12 -4.56
C ALA A 202 41.64 1.88 -5.57
N ALA A 203 41.85 3.17 -5.77
CA ALA A 203 41.13 3.98 -6.74
C ALA A 203 41.38 3.52 -8.19
N GLU A 204 42.64 3.20 -8.54
CA GLU A 204 43.01 2.69 -9.87
C GLU A 204 42.31 1.34 -10.15
N ALA A 205 42.33 0.40 -9.21
CA ALA A 205 41.65 -0.88 -9.35
C ALA A 205 40.15 -0.73 -9.46
N ALA A 206 39.52 0.16 -8.67
CA ALA A 206 38.11 0.44 -8.74
C ALA A 206 37.69 1.15 -10.03
N HIS A 207 38.55 2.06 -10.54
CA HIS A 207 38.35 2.72 -11.85
C HIS A 207 38.39 1.70 -13.00
N GLU A 208 39.33 0.74 -12.98
CA GLU A 208 39.42 -0.32 -13.97
C GLU A 208 38.12 -1.18 -13.96
N THR A 209 37.65 -1.56 -12.77
CA THR A 209 36.35 -2.28 -12.61
C THR A 209 35.18 -1.46 -13.13
N LEU A 210 35.15 -0.14 -12.87
CA LEU A 210 34.12 0.74 -13.40
C LEU A 210 34.13 0.77 -14.93
N CYS A 211 35.33 0.94 -15.55
CA CYS A 211 35.50 0.93 -17.01
C CYS A 211 34.98 -0.38 -17.62
N GLU A 212 35.33 -1.53 -17.04
CA GLU A 212 34.86 -2.85 -17.48
C GLU A 212 33.34 -2.94 -17.47
N LEU A 213 32.70 -2.56 -16.34
CA LEU A 213 31.23 -2.64 -16.18
C LEU A 213 30.47 -1.69 -17.13
N VAL A 214 30.98 -0.49 -17.39
CA VAL A 214 30.27 0.47 -18.25
C VAL A 214 30.54 0.24 -19.75
N ALA A 215 31.67 -0.39 -20.11
CA ALA A 215 32.02 -0.68 -21.49
C ALA A 215 30.96 -1.59 -22.18
N GLU A 216 30.24 -2.46 -21.43
CA GLU A 216 29.16 -3.28 -21.94
C GLU A 216 28.02 -2.48 -22.61
N ALA A 217 27.96 -1.17 -22.40
CA ALA A 217 26.92 -0.32 -22.98
C ALA A 217 27.15 0.08 -24.44
N ASP A 218 28.36 -0.20 -25.00
CA ASP A 218 28.72 0.16 -26.36
C ASP A 218 29.72 -0.83 -26.97
N ASP A 219 29.30 -1.52 -28.06
CA ASP A 219 30.08 -2.59 -28.65
C ASP A 219 31.46 -2.12 -29.18
N GLU A 220 31.55 -0.91 -29.77
CA GLU A 220 32.80 -0.37 -30.30
C GLU A 220 33.82 -0.01 -29.19
N LEU A 221 33.31 0.59 -28.11
CA LEU A 221 34.13 0.93 -26.96
C LEU A 221 34.48 -0.30 -26.12
N MET A 222 33.66 -1.30 -26.09
CA MET A 222 33.98 -2.61 -25.50
C MET A 222 35.09 -3.33 -26.26
N GLU A 223 35.05 -3.34 -27.61
CA GLU A 223 36.13 -3.91 -28.43
C GLU A 223 37.44 -3.19 -28.19
N LYS A 224 37.45 -1.84 -28.18
CA LYS A 224 38.61 -1.00 -27.85
C LYS A 224 39.21 -1.35 -26.49
N TYR A 225 38.35 -1.51 -25.46
CA TYR A 225 38.78 -1.87 -24.11
C TYR A 225 39.39 -3.27 -24.06
N LEU A 226 38.80 -4.26 -24.75
CA LEU A 226 39.30 -5.63 -24.84
C LEU A 226 40.64 -5.74 -25.60
N GLU A 227 40.92 -4.84 -26.54
CA GLU A 227 42.23 -4.73 -27.24
C GLU A 227 43.31 -4.13 -26.33
N GLY A 228 42.97 -3.70 -25.12
CA GLY A 228 43.89 -3.11 -24.13
C GLY A 228 44.14 -1.61 -24.34
N GLU A 229 43.30 -0.94 -25.13
CA GLU A 229 43.34 0.52 -25.26
C GLU A 229 42.58 1.19 -24.12
N PRO A 230 43.16 2.15 -23.36
CA PRO A 230 42.46 2.81 -22.28
C PRO A 230 41.33 3.68 -22.81
N LEU A 231 40.19 3.68 -22.08
CA LEU A 231 39.10 4.61 -22.34
C LEU A 231 39.47 6.01 -21.86
N THR A 232 39.12 7.02 -22.64
CA THR A 232 39.25 8.41 -22.21
C THR A 232 38.16 8.78 -21.19
N GLN A 233 38.38 9.83 -20.40
CA GLN A 233 37.37 10.31 -19.45
C GLN A 233 36.01 10.61 -20.12
N GLU A 234 36.03 11.25 -21.30
CA GLU A 234 34.82 11.58 -22.06
C GLU A 234 34.06 10.30 -22.51
N GLU A 235 34.80 9.25 -22.92
CA GLU A 235 34.21 7.95 -23.26
C GLU A 235 33.59 7.28 -22.03
N VAL A 236 34.28 7.29 -20.88
CA VAL A 236 33.74 6.73 -19.61
C VAL A 236 32.50 7.50 -19.17
N GLU A 237 32.49 8.84 -19.23
CA GLU A 237 31.31 9.66 -18.90
C GLU A 237 30.13 9.35 -19.84
N GLY A 238 30.38 9.20 -21.14
CA GLY A 238 29.35 8.83 -22.13
C GLY A 238 28.80 7.41 -21.91
N LEU A 239 29.68 6.44 -21.65
CA LEU A 239 29.30 5.06 -21.33
C LEU A 239 28.50 4.96 -20.03
N LEU A 240 28.93 5.70 -19.00
CA LEU A 240 28.25 5.71 -17.70
C LEU A 240 26.80 6.20 -17.84
N ALA A 241 26.57 7.32 -18.51
CA ALA A 241 25.24 7.84 -18.78
C ALA A 241 24.38 6.82 -19.56
N LYS A 242 24.95 6.21 -20.60
CA LYS A 242 24.28 5.21 -21.43
C LYS A 242 23.97 3.94 -20.62
N ALA A 243 24.92 3.42 -19.83
CA ALA A 243 24.76 2.21 -19.03
C ALA A 243 23.70 2.37 -17.93
N ILE A 244 23.66 3.51 -17.26
CA ILE A 244 22.61 3.82 -16.26
C ILE A 244 21.24 3.86 -16.95
N ALA A 245 21.16 4.60 -18.03
CA ALA A 245 19.93 4.81 -18.77
C ALA A 245 19.37 3.50 -19.33
N TYR A 246 20.19 2.60 -19.89
CA TYR A 246 19.80 1.26 -20.35
C TYR A 246 19.66 0.22 -19.21
N ARG A 247 19.92 0.61 -17.94
CA ARG A 247 19.84 -0.27 -16.77
C ARG A 247 20.83 -1.44 -16.81
N LEU A 248 21.92 -1.26 -17.52
CA LEU A 248 23.02 -2.21 -17.60
C LEU A 248 23.97 -2.09 -16.41
N PHE A 249 24.02 -0.91 -15.79
CA PHE A 249 24.89 -0.60 -14.67
C PHE A 249 24.13 0.14 -13.55
N VAL A 250 24.48 -0.16 -12.31
CA VAL A 250 23.92 0.50 -11.12
C VAL A 250 25.07 1.21 -10.38
N PRO A 251 25.15 2.54 -10.46
CA PRO A 251 26.19 3.31 -9.80
C PRO A 251 26.01 3.30 -8.27
N VAL A 252 27.12 3.11 -7.56
CA VAL A 252 27.19 3.16 -6.10
C VAL A 252 28.05 4.34 -5.67
N PHE A 253 27.47 5.21 -4.85
CA PHE A 253 28.10 6.43 -4.33
C PHE A 253 28.33 6.31 -2.83
N ALA A 254 29.41 6.89 -2.33
CA ALA A 254 29.75 6.98 -0.92
C ALA A 254 29.51 8.39 -0.38
N GLY A 255 29.05 8.53 0.87
CA GLY A 255 28.96 9.85 1.48
C GLY A 255 28.37 9.86 2.90
N SER A 256 28.26 11.07 3.44
CA SER A 256 27.60 11.38 4.71
C SER A 256 26.70 12.60 4.53
N CYS A 257 25.42 12.41 4.74
CA CYS A 257 24.44 13.49 4.65
C CYS A 257 24.67 14.54 5.75
N VAL A 258 25.06 14.13 6.95
CA VAL A 258 25.28 15.02 8.11
C VAL A 258 26.55 15.85 7.96
N LYS A 259 27.62 15.23 7.42
CA LYS A 259 28.85 15.95 7.09
C LYS A 259 28.80 16.63 5.71
N GLU A 260 27.71 16.46 4.97
CA GLU A 260 27.51 16.97 3.59
C GLU A 260 28.62 16.58 2.61
N GLN A 261 29.36 15.49 2.91
CA GLN A 261 30.42 14.97 2.05
C GLN A 261 29.86 13.97 1.04
N GLY A 262 30.28 14.08 -0.23
CA GLY A 262 29.80 13.24 -1.33
C GLY A 262 28.47 13.68 -1.95
N VAL A 263 27.66 14.51 -1.27
CA VAL A 263 26.32 14.94 -1.73
C VAL A 263 26.42 15.87 -2.95
N ASN A 264 27.36 16.81 -2.98
CA ASN A 264 27.59 17.68 -4.15
C ASN A 264 27.99 16.85 -5.37
N SER A 265 28.88 15.87 -5.22
CA SER A 265 29.28 14.96 -6.29
C SER A 265 28.11 14.13 -6.79
N LEU A 266 27.28 13.62 -5.89
CA LEU A 266 26.04 12.91 -6.26
C LEU A 266 25.11 13.81 -7.08
N MET A 267 24.88 15.07 -6.68
CA MET A 267 24.06 16.01 -7.46
C MET A 267 24.68 16.33 -8.83
N ASP A 268 26.01 16.42 -8.93
CA ASP A 268 26.74 16.59 -10.20
C ASP A 268 26.44 15.41 -11.13
N ASP A 269 26.54 14.20 -10.61
CA ASP A 269 26.38 12.97 -11.36
C ASP A 269 24.91 12.71 -11.71
N ILE A 270 23.95 13.05 -10.83
CA ILE A 270 22.52 13.05 -11.16
C ILE A 270 22.23 13.98 -12.34
N ALA A 271 22.75 15.21 -12.29
CA ALA A 271 22.51 16.19 -13.36
C ALA A 271 23.12 15.75 -14.70
N THR A 272 24.25 15.05 -14.67
CA THR A 272 25.05 14.69 -15.86
C THR A 272 24.68 13.33 -16.43
N TYR A 273 24.56 12.28 -15.59
CA TYR A 273 24.50 10.89 -16.04
C TYR A 273 23.13 10.23 -15.90
N PHE A 274 22.25 10.78 -15.04
CA PHE A 274 20.95 10.14 -14.84
C PHE A 274 20.01 10.46 -16.00
N PRO A 275 19.11 9.52 -16.38
CA PRO A 275 18.23 9.69 -17.52
C PRO A 275 17.25 10.85 -17.31
N ALA A 276 17.01 11.62 -18.38
CA ALA A 276 15.89 12.54 -18.44
C ALA A 276 14.57 11.79 -18.75
N PRO A 277 13.42 12.39 -18.43
CA PRO A 277 12.11 11.79 -18.77
C PRO A 277 11.96 11.40 -20.25
N THR A 278 12.58 12.14 -21.17
CA THR A 278 12.55 11.87 -22.62
C THR A 278 13.40 10.70 -23.07
N ASP A 279 14.35 10.26 -22.25
CA ASP A 279 15.29 9.21 -22.66
C ASP A 279 14.66 7.82 -22.51
N TYR A 280 13.83 7.63 -21.46
CA TYR A 280 13.23 6.33 -21.13
C TYR A 280 11.83 6.43 -20.51
N GLY A 281 11.31 7.64 -20.34
CA GLY A 281 10.01 7.82 -19.72
C GLY A 281 8.91 7.17 -20.54
N GLU A 282 8.44 6.01 -20.11
CA GLU A 282 7.30 5.29 -20.68
C GLU A 282 6.27 5.05 -19.60
N MET A 283 5.01 5.33 -19.92
CA MET A 283 3.86 5.03 -19.05
C MET A 283 3.05 3.91 -19.69
N PRO A 284 2.94 2.73 -19.06
CA PRO A 284 2.06 1.68 -19.54
C PRO A 284 0.60 2.15 -19.52
N LEU A 285 -0.19 1.76 -20.52
CA LEU A 285 -1.61 2.07 -20.63
C LEU A 285 -2.47 0.82 -20.37
N ILE A 286 -3.71 1.03 -19.96
CA ILE A 286 -4.66 -0.07 -19.66
C ILE A 286 -4.96 -0.94 -20.88
N ASP A 287 -4.92 -0.38 -22.09
CA ASP A 287 -5.14 -1.10 -23.34
C ASP A 287 -3.94 -1.96 -23.77
N GLY A 288 -2.85 -1.96 -23.00
CA GLY A 288 -1.62 -2.71 -23.28
C GLY A 288 -0.60 -1.94 -24.11
N ASP A 289 -0.93 -0.75 -24.58
CA ASP A 289 0.00 0.16 -25.25
C ASP A 289 0.90 0.87 -24.23
N THR A 290 1.88 1.63 -24.72
CA THR A 290 2.82 2.40 -23.91
C THR A 290 2.86 3.85 -24.41
N LEU A 291 2.68 4.80 -23.51
CA LEU A 291 2.81 6.23 -23.78
C LEU A 291 4.23 6.70 -23.50
N LYS A 292 4.93 7.20 -24.51
CA LYS A 292 6.26 7.82 -24.32
C LYS A 292 6.15 9.23 -23.78
N ILE A 293 6.97 9.57 -22.79
CA ILE A 293 7.08 10.95 -22.31
C ILE A 293 7.75 11.78 -23.41
N SER A 294 7.05 12.77 -23.93
CA SER A 294 7.52 13.56 -25.06
C SER A 294 7.03 15.01 -25.00
N SER A 295 7.94 15.93 -25.25
CA SER A 295 7.60 17.35 -25.47
C SER A 295 7.18 17.67 -26.91
N GLU A 296 7.33 16.73 -27.83
CA GLU A 296 6.98 16.92 -29.25
C GLU A 296 5.48 16.69 -29.51
N ASP A 297 4.80 15.90 -28.70
CA ASP A 297 3.36 15.74 -28.77
C ASP A 297 2.67 16.94 -28.12
N ASN A 298 1.97 17.75 -28.94
CA ASN A 298 1.25 18.94 -28.45
C ASN A 298 -0.05 18.62 -27.69
N ARG A 299 -0.41 17.34 -27.50
CA ARG A 299 -1.60 16.93 -26.77
C ARG A 299 -1.22 16.62 -25.32
N PRO A 300 -1.56 17.48 -24.35
CA PRO A 300 -1.22 17.25 -22.97
C PRO A 300 -1.93 16.03 -22.41
N VAL A 301 -1.15 15.21 -21.74
CA VAL A 301 -1.59 14.10 -20.89
C VAL A 301 -0.88 14.24 -19.55
N VAL A 302 -1.64 14.17 -18.47
CA VAL A 302 -1.11 14.23 -17.10
C VAL A 302 -1.61 13.03 -16.29
N PHE A 303 -0.80 12.60 -15.35
CA PHE A 303 -1.09 11.50 -14.44
C PHE A 303 -1.07 12.00 -13.00
N ASP A 304 -2.16 11.80 -12.26
CA ASP A 304 -2.28 12.11 -10.83
C ASP A 304 -1.72 10.93 -10.02
N PHE A 305 -0.48 11.06 -9.56
CA PHE A 305 0.16 9.98 -8.82
C PHE A 305 -0.05 10.07 -7.31
N LYS A 306 -0.51 11.21 -6.83
CA LYS A 306 -0.72 11.46 -5.41
C LYS A 306 -1.75 12.55 -5.17
N THR A 307 -2.66 12.29 -4.25
CA THR A 307 -3.61 13.26 -3.73
C THR A 307 -3.35 13.51 -2.25
N LEU A 308 -3.39 14.75 -1.80
CA LEU A 308 -3.23 15.14 -0.41
C LEU A 308 -4.38 16.06 0.02
N ASN A 309 -4.97 15.79 1.18
CA ASN A 309 -5.96 16.67 1.80
C ASN A 309 -5.27 17.60 2.83
N ASP A 310 -4.79 18.77 2.38
CA ASP A 310 -4.19 19.78 3.23
C ASP A 310 -5.26 20.58 3.99
N ALA A 311 -4.97 20.92 5.26
CA ALA A 311 -5.92 21.62 6.13
C ALA A 311 -6.21 23.07 5.68
N GLN A 312 -5.29 23.73 4.97
CA GLN A 312 -5.38 25.13 4.55
C GLN A 312 -5.71 25.27 3.07
N GLN A 313 -5.08 24.45 2.22
CA GLN A 313 -5.21 24.52 0.75
C GLN A 313 -6.34 23.64 0.22
N GLY A 314 -6.85 22.72 1.05
CA GLY A 314 -7.82 21.71 0.64
C GLY A 314 -7.15 20.55 -0.12
N ARG A 315 -7.84 19.98 -1.09
CA ARG A 315 -7.33 18.89 -1.92
C ARG A 315 -6.24 19.37 -2.86
N LEU A 316 -5.10 18.71 -2.86
CA LEU A 316 -3.95 18.94 -3.73
C LEU A 316 -3.72 17.69 -4.57
N SER A 317 -3.71 17.82 -5.90
CA SER A 317 -3.36 16.77 -6.85
C SER A 317 -1.94 16.96 -7.35
N PHE A 318 -1.11 15.94 -7.24
CA PHE A 318 0.28 15.92 -7.70
C PHE A 318 0.34 15.25 -9.06
N LEU A 319 0.63 16.05 -10.08
CA LEU A 319 0.56 15.65 -11.47
C LEU A 319 1.94 15.49 -12.08
N LYS A 320 2.20 14.34 -12.73
CA LYS A 320 3.28 14.18 -13.70
C LYS A 320 2.76 14.54 -15.08
N VAL A 321 3.42 15.46 -15.76
CA VAL A 321 3.14 15.77 -17.17
C VAL A 321 3.80 14.69 -18.03
N LEU A 322 3.00 13.91 -18.74
CA LEU A 322 3.50 12.82 -19.59
C LEU A 322 3.80 13.32 -21.01
N THR A 323 2.89 14.10 -21.61
CA THR A 323 3.10 14.67 -22.94
C THR A 323 2.64 16.13 -23.00
N GLY A 324 3.19 16.88 -23.94
CA GLY A 324 2.80 18.23 -24.25
C GLY A 324 3.20 19.25 -23.18
N THR A 325 2.41 20.31 -23.11
CA THR A 325 2.58 21.41 -22.15
C THR A 325 1.24 21.75 -21.53
N ILE A 326 1.23 21.95 -20.22
CA ILE A 326 0.03 22.41 -19.50
C ILE A 326 0.22 23.85 -18.99
N GLU A 327 -0.88 24.60 -18.96
CA GLU A 327 -0.93 26.01 -18.53
C GLU A 327 -2.11 26.24 -17.59
N PRO A 328 -2.05 27.25 -16.70
CA PRO A 328 -3.16 27.64 -15.86
C PRO A 328 -4.41 27.96 -16.69
N GLY A 329 -5.56 27.51 -16.26
CA GLY A 329 -6.84 27.70 -16.91
C GLY A 329 -7.19 26.65 -17.96
N MET A 330 -6.29 25.75 -18.32
CA MET A 330 -6.54 24.63 -19.24
C MET A 330 -7.54 23.65 -18.63
N GLU A 331 -8.37 23.04 -19.48
CA GLU A 331 -9.33 22.01 -19.10
C GLU A 331 -8.93 20.68 -19.75
N LEU A 332 -8.81 19.65 -18.92
CA LEU A 332 -8.52 18.26 -19.35
C LEU A 332 -9.65 17.34 -18.89
N VAL A 333 -9.89 16.28 -19.65
CA VAL A 333 -10.92 15.29 -19.35
C VAL A 333 -10.28 14.12 -18.60
N ASN A 334 -10.82 13.83 -17.43
CA ASN A 334 -10.43 12.66 -16.63
C ASN A 334 -10.90 11.36 -17.33
N ALA A 335 -10.00 10.41 -17.53
CA ALA A 335 -10.28 9.17 -18.27
C ALA A 335 -11.29 8.27 -17.54
N ARG A 336 -11.23 8.17 -16.20
CA ARG A 336 -12.13 7.37 -15.38
C ARG A 336 -13.53 7.95 -15.29
N THR A 337 -13.65 9.24 -14.91
CA THR A 337 -14.95 9.88 -14.65
C THR A 337 -15.60 10.48 -15.89
N ARG A 338 -14.86 10.66 -16.99
CA ARG A 338 -15.27 11.35 -18.23
C ARG A 338 -15.69 12.80 -18.03
N LYS A 339 -15.28 13.43 -16.91
CA LYS A 339 -15.59 14.83 -16.60
C LYS A 339 -14.40 15.72 -16.92
N GLY A 340 -14.69 16.98 -17.28
CA GLY A 340 -13.67 18.02 -17.44
C GLY A 340 -13.16 18.50 -16.09
N GLU A 341 -11.85 18.58 -15.94
CA GLU A 341 -11.13 19.11 -14.78
C GLU A 341 -10.35 20.35 -15.22
N ARG A 342 -10.50 21.44 -14.48
CA ARG A 342 -9.82 22.70 -14.79
C ARG A 342 -8.54 22.85 -13.98
N LEU A 343 -7.41 23.02 -14.64
CA LEU A 343 -6.11 23.33 -14.04
C LEU A 343 -6.08 24.83 -13.69
N ALA A 344 -6.71 25.24 -12.58
CA ALA A 344 -6.88 26.66 -12.27
C ALA A 344 -5.54 27.37 -12.04
N HIS A 345 -4.63 26.76 -11.32
CA HIS A 345 -3.29 27.24 -11.02
C HIS A 345 -2.33 26.04 -11.03
N LEU A 346 -1.08 26.28 -11.40
CA LEU A 346 -0.01 25.29 -11.34
C LEU A 346 1.04 25.73 -10.32
N TYR A 347 1.46 24.80 -9.46
CA TYR A 347 2.49 25.07 -8.46
C TYR A 347 3.61 24.04 -8.54
N VAL A 348 4.82 24.48 -8.23
CA VAL A 348 5.94 23.61 -7.85
C VAL A 348 6.03 23.66 -6.34
N MET A 349 6.10 22.52 -5.69
CA MET A 349 6.07 22.40 -4.24
C MET A 349 7.47 22.01 -3.71
N CYS A 350 7.93 22.68 -2.65
CA CYS A 350 9.14 22.34 -1.91
C CYS A 350 8.77 22.18 -0.42
N GLY A 351 8.72 20.93 0.06
CA GLY A 351 8.10 20.68 1.35
C GLY A 351 6.69 21.26 1.37
N ARG A 352 6.41 22.21 2.28
CA ARG A 352 5.10 22.89 2.37
C ARG A 352 4.97 24.12 1.47
N GLU A 353 6.08 24.65 0.98
CA GLU A 353 6.08 25.89 0.20
C GLU A 353 5.63 25.64 -1.24
N MET A 354 4.69 26.44 -1.72
CA MET A 354 4.14 26.37 -3.07
C MET A 354 4.54 27.62 -3.87
N THR A 355 5.20 27.41 -5.00
CA THR A 355 5.58 28.47 -5.93
C THR A 355 4.77 28.34 -7.21
N GLU A 356 4.01 29.37 -7.58
CA GLU A 356 3.19 29.38 -8.79
C GLU A 356 4.06 29.42 -10.05
N VAL A 357 3.68 28.61 -11.06
CA VAL A 357 4.35 28.54 -12.35
C VAL A 357 3.35 28.77 -13.49
N GLY A 358 3.81 29.40 -14.56
CA GLY A 358 2.95 29.75 -15.71
C GLY A 358 2.74 28.59 -16.69
N HIS A 359 3.56 27.54 -16.65
CA HIS A 359 3.46 26.37 -17.51
C HIS A 359 4.31 25.25 -16.93
N ALA A 360 4.00 24.01 -17.34
CA ALA A 360 4.82 22.84 -17.08
C ALA A 360 4.90 21.97 -18.34
N TYR A 361 6.08 21.43 -18.59
CA TYR A 361 6.40 20.61 -19.76
C TYR A 361 6.36 19.11 -19.43
N ALA A 362 6.33 18.28 -20.47
CA ALA A 362 6.49 16.83 -20.32
C ALA A 362 7.72 16.51 -19.46
N GLY A 363 7.55 15.63 -18.48
CA GLY A 363 8.55 15.28 -17.49
C GLY A 363 8.47 16.07 -16.18
N ASP A 364 7.83 17.25 -16.15
CA ASP A 364 7.66 18.03 -14.93
C ASP A 364 6.66 17.39 -13.95
N ILE A 365 6.87 17.69 -12.68
CA ILE A 365 5.94 17.37 -11.58
C ILE A 365 5.40 18.68 -11.03
N VAL A 366 4.07 18.83 -11.02
CA VAL A 366 3.38 20.01 -10.54
C VAL A 366 2.22 19.66 -9.62
N VAL A 367 1.79 20.61 -8.82
CA VAL A 367 0.66 20.48 -7.90
C VAL A 367 -0.47 21.40 -8.33
N VAL A 368 -1.68 20.84 -8.37
CA VAL A 368 -2.89 21.58 -8.73
C VAL A 368 -3.89 21.48 -7.57
N PRO A 369 -4.30 22.61 -6.97
CA PRO A 369 -5.27 22.58 -5.90
C PRO A 369 -6.71 22.45 -6.42
N LYS A 370 -7.56 21.84 -5.58
CA LYS A 370 -9.03 21.76 -5.74
C LYS A 370 -9.51 21.00 -7.00
N MET A 371 -8.73 20.02 -7.46
CA MET A 371 -9.19 19.05 -8.46
C MET A 371 -10.05 17.96 -7.80
N ALA A 372 -10.95 17.39 -8.61
CA ALA A 372 -11.72 16.21 -8.18
C ALA A 372 -11.05 14.87 -8.59
N ALA A 373 -9.92 14.94 -9.31
CA ALA A 373 -9.12 13.77 -9.67
C ALA A 373 -8.63 13.01 -8.42
N GLU A 374 -8.52 11.71 -8.52
CA GLU A 374 -8.02 10.81 -7.49
C GLU A 374 -6.66 10.25 -7.88
N THR A 375 -5.93 9.76 -6.89
CA THR A 375 -4.64 9.07 -7.12
C THR A 375 -4.81 7.91 -8.11
N GLY A 376 -4.02 7.93 -9.19
CA GLY A 376 -4.12 6.97 -10.30
C GLY A 376 -4.89 7.49 -11.51
N ASP A 377 -5.59 8.63 -11.42
CA ASP A 377 -6.32 9.19 -12.55
C ASP A 377 -5.40 9.75 -13.64
N THR A 378 -5.77 9.52 -14.88
CA THR A 378 -5.14 10.13 -16.05
C THR A 378 -6.06 11.17 -16.68
N LEU A 379 -5.53 12.34 -16.96
CA LEU A 379 -6.28 13.42 -17.60
C LEU A 379 -5.62 13.78 -18.94
N SER A 380 -6.45 13.94 -19.95
CA SER A 380 -6.01 14.32 -21.29
C SER A 380 -7.04 15.19 -22.00
N VAL A 381 -6.69 15.76 -23.15
CA VAL A 381 -7.63 16.55 -23.96
C VAL A 381 -8.88 15.75 -24.35
N THR A 382 -8.72 14.46 -24.58
CA THR A 382 -9.81 13.59 -25.10
C THR A 382 -10.43 12.70 -24.02
N GLY A 383 -9.77 12.53 -22.86
CA GLY A 383 -10.13 11.57 -21.83
C GLY A 383 -10.01 10.08 -22.27
N LYS A 384 -9.31 9.80 -23.36
CA LYS A 384 -9.19 8.44 -23.90
C LYS A 384 -7.92 7.72 -23.47
N VAL A 385 -6.89 8.46 -23.05
CA VAL A 385 -5.64 7.91 -22.58
C VAL A 385 -5.79 7.60 -21.10
N GLU A 386 -5.54 6.37 -20.71
CA GLU A 386 -5.65 5.91 -19.33
C GLU A 386 -4.40 5.10 -18.98
N ALA A 387 -3.60 5.62 -18.05
CA ALA A 387 -2.39 4.95 -17.59
C ALA A 387 -2.77 3.70 -16.78
N ALA A 388 -2.00 2.64 -16.95
CA ALA A 388 -2.12 1.46 -16.11
C ALA A 388 -1.62 1.83 -14.71
N ALA A 389 -2.52 1.79 -13.73
CA ALA A 389 -2.15 2.02 -12.34
C ALA A 389 -1.12 0.95 -11.89
N PHE A 390 -0.08 1.38 -11.22
CA PHE A 390 0.79 0.45 -10.51
C PHE A 390 0.00 -0.23 -9.38
N LYS A 391 0.39 -1.47 -9.03
CA LYS A 391 -0.27 -2.20 -7.95
C LYS A 391 0.16 -1.63 -6.61
N PHE A 392 -0.78 -1.04 -5.90
CA PHE A 392 -0.58 -0.69 -4.50
C PHE A 392 -0.43 -1.94 -3.64
N PRO A 393 0.27 -1.84 -2.49
CA PRO A 393 0.28 -2.90 -1.48
C PRO A 393 -1.14 -3.24 -1.01
N ASN A 394 -1.37 -4.51 -0.73
CA ASN A 394 -2.68 -4.96 -0.24
C ASN A 394 -2.95 -4.43 1.18
N SER A 395 -4.19 -4.04 1.42
CA SER A 395 -4.69 -3.57 2.73
C SER A 395 -5.02 -4.77 3.61
N GLN A 396 -4.02 -5.34 4.27
CA GLN A 396 -4.12 -6.60 5.02
C GLN A 396 -4.52 -6.41 6.49
N TYR A 397 -4.34 -5.21 7.03
CA TYR A 397 -4.66 -4.87 8.41
C TYR A 397 -6.11 -4.38 8.48
N ARG A 398 -7.01 -5.20 9.06
CA ARG A 398 -8.43 -4.88 9.19
C ARG A 398 -8.80 -4.66 10.64
N ILE A 399 -9.50 -3.55 10.92
CA ILE A 399 -9.98 -3.21 12.24
C ILE A 399 -11.40 -2.65 12.17
N ALA A 400 -12.17 -2.84 13.24
CA ALA A 400 -13.44 -2.16 13.42
C ALA A 400 -13.25 -0.92 14.30
N ILE A 401 -13.97 0.15 14.00
CA ILE A 401 -13.94 1.40 14.74
C ILE A 401 -15.34 1.87 15.11
N GLU A 402 -15.43 2.58 16.23
CA GLU A 402 -16.66 3.24 16.67
C GLU A 402 -16.33 4.66 17.12
N ALA A 403 -17.24 5.61 16.84
CA ALA A 403 -17.13 6.94 17.41
C ALA A 403 -17.49 6.90 18.90
N GLU A 404 -16.79 7.68 19.73
CA GLU A 404 -17.12 7.77 21.17
C GLU A 404 -18.58 8.21 21.38
N ASN A 405 -19.07 9.13 20.55
CA ASN A 405 -20.47 9.54 20.54
C ASN A 405 -21.16 9.05 19.26
N ARG A 406 -22.23 8.35 19.41
CA ARG A 406 -23.03 7.82 18.27
C ARG A 406 -23.50 8.88 17.26
N SER A 407 -23.69 10.12 17.70
CA SER A 407 -24.03 11.26 16.82
C SER A 407 -22.91 11.68 15.88
N ASP A 408 -21.69 11.24 16.11
CA ASP A 408 -20.50 11.60 15.33
C ASP A 408 -20.08 10.52 14.30
N GLU A 409 -20.80 9.38 14.24
CA GLU A 409 -20.50 8.28 13.31
C GLU A 409 -20.47 8.72 11.85
N ASP A 410 -21.40 9.57 11.42
CA ASP A 410 -21.43 10.05 10.03
C ASP A 410 -20.27 11.01 9.72
N LYS A 411 -19.84 11.81 10.69
CA LYS A 411 -18.66 12.68 10.53
C LYS A 411 -17.37 11.85 10.46
N LEU A 412 -17.26 10.83 11.32
CA LEU A 412 -16.18 9.86 11.32
C LEU A 412 -16.07 9.18 9.95
N PHE A 413 -17.17 8.61 9.48
CA PHE A 413 -17.22 7.90 8.20
C PHE A 413 -16.81 8.82 7.04
N THR A 414 -17.41 10.01 6.95
CA THR A 414 -17.11 10.99 5.89
C THR A 414 -15.66 11.46 5.90
N PHE A 415 -15.05 11.61 7.09
CA PHE A 415 -13.65 12.00 7.19
C PHE A 415 -12.72 10.91 6.69
N ILE A 416 -12.97 9.66 7.08
CA ILE A 416 -12.14 8.52 6.70
C ILE A 416 -12.32 8.20 5.21
N GLU A 417 -13.55 8.26 4.69
CA GLU A 417 -13.82 8.09 3.26
C GLU A 417 -12.98 9.07 2.40
N LYS A 418 -12.93 10.36 2.78
CA LYS A 418 -12.05 11.34 2.12
C LYS A 418 -10.56 11.03 2.27
N ALA A 419 -10.15 10.42 3.37
CA ALA A 419 -8.76 9.99 3.52
C ALA A 419 -8.45 8.80 2.61
N CYS A 420 -9.37 7.86 2.46
CA CYS A 420 -9.26 6.73 1.53
C CYS A 420 -9.23 7.16 0.07
N GLU A 421 -9.97 8.23 -0.31
CA GLU A 421 -9.87 8.82 -1.66
C GLU A 421 -8.45 9.35 -1.98
N ALA A 422 -7.71 9.78 -0.95
CA ALA A 422 -6.35 10.28 -1.10
C ALA A 422 -5.30 9.16 -1.03
N ASP A 423 -5.57 8.08 -0.31
CA ASP A 423 -4.67 6.95 -0.12
C ASP A 423 -5.35 5.63 -0.53
N PRO A 424 -5.09 5.13 -1.75
CA PRO A 424 -5.69 3.88 -2.25
C PRO A 424 -5.29 2.62 -1.47
N THR A 425 -4.33 2.71 -0.54
CA THR A 425 -3.96 1.61 0.35
C THR A 425 -4.86 1.51 1.58
N MET A 426 -5.88 2.36 1.67
CA MET A 426 -6.91 2.30 2.72
C MET A 426 -8.30 2.19 2.11
N SER A 427 -9.17 1.48 2.80
CA SER A 427 -10.61 1.50 2.52
C SER A 427 -11.42 1.52 3.81
N ILE A 428 -12.65 2.02 3.70
CA ILE A 428 -13.64 2.01 4.78
C ILE A 428 -14.93 1.41 4.27
N ASP A 429 -15.48 0.46 5.00
CA ASP A 429 -16.74 -0.22 4.67
C ASP A 429 -17.64 -0.31 5.89
N ARG A 430 -18.97 -0.28 5.65
CA ARG A 430 -19.95 -0.67 6.65
C ARG A 430 -20.34 -2.12 6.40
N ASP A 431 -19.83 -3.00 7.23
CA ASP A 431 -20.21 -4.42 7.18
C ASP A 431 -21.66 -4.57 7.68
N GLU A 432 -22.57 -4.91 6.77
CA GLU A 432 -24.00 -5.05 7.08
C GLU A 432 -24.29 -6.26 7.97
N GLU A 433 -23.48 -7.32 7.89
CA GLU A 433 -23.68 -8.57 8.66
C GLU A 433 -23.25 -8.38 10.12
N THR A 434 -22.11 -7.73 10.35
CA THR A 434 -21.60 -7.47 11.71
C THR A 434 -22.05 -6.12 12.28
N ALA A 435 -22.64 -5.27 11.44
CA ALA A 435 -23.03 -3.89 11.74
C ALA A 435 -21.87 -3.06 12.32
N GLN A 436 -20.66 -3.27 11.79
CA GLN A 436 -19.45 -2.55 12.16
C GLN A 436 -18.94 -1.65 11.02
N THR A 437 -18.33 -0.54 11.38
CA THR A 437 -17.50 0.25 10.45
C THR A 437 -16.09 -0.32 10.47
N VAL A 438 -15.64 -0.87 9.34
CA VAL A 438 -14.34 -1.55 9.20
C VAL A 438 -13.40 -0.71 8.34
N ILE A 439 -12.18 -0.50 8.82
CA ILE A 439 -11.08 0.06 8.05
C ILE A 439 -10.16 -1.08 7.64
N SER A 440 -9.79 -1.10 6.36
CA SER A 440 -8.68 -1.90 5.86
C SER A 440 -7.52 -0.99 5.53
N ALA A 441 -6.32 -1.33 5.96
CA ALA A 441 -5.10 -0.54 5.82
C ALA A 441 -3.88 -1.45 5.62
N VAL A 442 -2.73 -0.89 5.30
CA VAL A 442 -1.48 -1.66 5.21
C VAL A 442 -1.00 -2.06 6.62
N GLY A 443 -1.17 -1.19 7.62
CA GLY A 443 -0.76 -1.51 8.98
C GLY A 443 -1.28 -0.57 10.06
N GLU A 444 -0.90 -0.86 11.30
CA GLU A 444 -1.39 -0.19 12.51
C GLU A 444 -1.00 1.30 12.58
N ALA A 445 0.23 1.64 12.17
CA ALA A 445 0.70 3.03 12.22
C ALA A 445 -0.12 3.94 11.29
N GLN A 446 -0.54 3.44 10.12
CA GLN A 446 -1.39 4.17 9.18
C GLN A 446 -2.75 4.51 9.80
N VAL A 447 -3.38 3.53 10.46
CA VAL A 447 -4.64 3.75 11.19
C VAL A 447 -4.47 4.71 12.35
N SER A 448 -3.40 4.57 13.13
CA SER A 448 -3.11 5.47 14.25
C SER A 448 -2.95 6.94 13.81
N VAL A 449 -2.26 7.18 12.69
CA VAL A 449 -2.14 8.51 12.08
C VAL A 449 -3.50 9.03 11.63
N LEU A 450 -4.31 8.18 10.99
CA LEU A 450 -5.65 8.54 10.52
C LEU A 450 -6.56 8.99 11.67
N LEU A 451 -6.58 8.23 12.77
CA LEU A 451 -7.42 8.53 13.93
C LEU A 451 -6.93 9.80 14.66
N ASN A 452 -5.62 10.02 14.79
CA ASN A 452 -5.08 11.26 15.34
C ASN A 452 -5.48 12.48 14.50
N ARG A 453 -5.38 12.37 13.16
CA ARG A 453 -5.81 13.42 12.25
C ARG A 453 -7.31 13.68 12.29
N LEU A 454 -8.13 12.65 12.49
CA LEU A 454 -9.58 12.77 12.71
C LEU A 454 -9.85 13.61 13.95
N GLU A 455 -9.26 13.26 15.09
CA GLU A 455 -9.45 13.97 16.36
C GLU A 455 -8.98 15.42 16.27
N ASP A 456 -7.79 15.66 15.71
CA ASP A 456 -7.21 17.00 15.57
C ASP A 456 -8.07 17.92 14.71
N ARG A 457 -8.59 17.43 13.59
CA ARG A 457 -9.31 18.24 12.60
C ARG A 457 -10.80 18.38 12.88
N THR A 458 -11.44 17.33 13.43
CA THR A 458 -12.90 17.30 13.60
C THR A 458 -13.35 17.34 15.04
N LYS A 459 -12.43 17.14 16.00
CA LYS A 459 -12.72 16.95 17.44
C LYS A 459 -13.63 15.74 17.70
N VAL A 460 -13.66 14.77 16.78
CA VAL A 460 -14.34 13.50 16.93
C VAL A 460 -13.33 12.48 17.44
N ALA A 461 -13.55 11.95 18.62
CA ALA A 461 -12.77 10.82 19.13
C ALA A 461 -13.38 9.49 18.64
N ALA A 462 -12.52 8.60 18.22
CA ALA A 462 -12.89 7.24 17.80
C ALA A 462 -11.95 6.23 18.46
N HIS A 463 -12.46 5.04 18.71
CA HIS A 463 -11.68 3.96 19.30
C HIS A 463 -11.80 2.67 18.49
N ILE A 464 -10.76 1.87 18.55
CA ILE A 464 -10.72 0.56 17.91
C ILE A 464 -11.52 -0.42 18.77
N VAL A 465 -12.42 -1.16 18.16
CA VAL A 465 -13.18 -2.23 18.80
C VAL A 465 -12.82 -3.58 18.17
N PRO A 466 -13.01 -4.70 18.90
CA PRO A 466 -12.76 -6.02 18.33
C PRO A 466 -13.57 -6.26 17.05
N LEU A 467 -12.92 -6.75 16.00
CA LEU A 467 -13.57 -7.13 14.77
C LEU A 467 -14.46 -8.35 15.04
N ARG A 468 -15.74 -8.27 14.69
CA ARG A 468 -16.68 -9.37 14.81
C ARG A 468 -16.49 -10.32 13.64
N ILE A 469 -16.45 -11.60 13.94
CA ILE A 469 -16.36 -12.63 12.90
C ILE A 469 -17.79 -12.94 12.42
N PRO A 470 -18.07 -12.94 11.11
CA PRO A 470 -19.38 -13.25 10.57
C PRO A 470 -19.64 -14.76 10.61
N TYR A 471 -19.83 -15.28 11.84
CA TYR A 471 -20.24 -16.67 12.02
C TYR A 471 -21.64 -16.88 11.45
N ARG A 472 -21.95 -18.12 11.07
CA ARG A 472 -23.30 -18.54 10.64
C ARG A 472 -23.72 -19.80 11.39
N GLU A 473 -24.98 -20.11 11.34
CA GLU A 473 -25.53 -21.36 11.87
C GLU A 473 -26.07 -22.21 10.73
N THR A 474 -26.05 -23.53 10.89
CA THR A 474 -26.72 -24.47 9.99
C THR A 474 -27.16 -25.72 10.77
N ILE A 475 -27.85 -26.63 10.10
CA ILE A 475 -28.30 -27.91 10.65
C ILE A 475 -27.66 -29.08 9.92
N ARG A 476 -27.53 -30.22 10.60
CA ARG A 476 -26.94 -31.42 10.01
C ARG A 476 -27.92 -32.56 9.75
N ARG A 477 -29.13 -32.48 10.31
CA ARG A 477 -30.15 -33.52 10.20
C ARG A 477 -31.51 -32.92 9.86
N VAL A 478 -32.37 -33.78 9.29
CA VAL A 478 -33.78 -33.47 9.10
C VAL A 478 -34.50 -33.57 10.42
N ALA A 479 -35.28 -32.56 10.75
CA ALA A 479 -36.16 -32.59 11.92
C ALA A 479 -37.48 -31.86 11.64
N SER A 480 -38.47 -32.10 12.46
CA SER A 480 -39.82 -31.51 12.31
C SER A 480 -40.36 -31.08 13.65
N ALA A 481 -40.99 -29.93 13.70
CA ALA A 481 -41.62 -29.45 14.93
C ALA A 481 -42.92 -28.69 14.65
N GLN A 482 -43.80 -28.66 15.65
CA GLN A 482 -44.99 -27.84 15.66
C GLN A 482 -44.67 -26.47 16.28
N GLY A 483 -45.00 -25.41 15.56
CA GLY A 483 -45.04 -24.06 16.08
C GLY A 483 -46.50 -23.64 16.34
N ARG A 484 -46.80 -23.35 17.59
CA ARG A 484 -48.14 -22.95 17.98
C ARG A 484 -48.15 -21.69 18.80
N HIS A 485 -48.87 -20.69 18.33
CA HIS A 485 -49.11 -19.44 19.05
C HIS A 485 -50.58 -19.28 19.35
N LYS A 486 -50.92 -19.21 20.64
CA LYS A 486 -52.30 -18.96 21.09
C LYS A 486 -52.28 -17.94 22.21
N LYS A 487 -52.90 -16.77 21.99
CA LYS A 487 -53.03 -15.71 22.99
C LYS A 487 -54.47 -15.25 23.08
N GLN A 488 -55.05 -15.32 24.28
CA GLN A 488 -56.39 -14.89 24.60
C GLN A 488 -56.34 -13.97 25.83
N THR A 489 -56.07 -12.68 25.63
CA THR A 489 -56.07 -11.70 26.72
C THR A 489 -56.76 -10.44 26.24
N GLY A 490 -58.05 -10.21 26.73
CA GLY A 490 -58.72 -8.91 26.73
C GLY A 490 -58.86 -8.14 25.42
N GLY A 491 -59.05 -8.84 24.26
CA GLY A 491 -59.20 -8.25 22.94
C GLY A 491 -59.36 -9.33 21.86
N ALA A 492 -59.05 -8.98 20.58
CA ALA A 492 -59.04 -9.97 19.50
C ALA A 492 -57.98 -11.05 19.80
N GLY A 493 -58.43 -12.33 19.80
CA GLY A 493 -57.51 -13.47 19.98
C GLY A 493 -56.48 -13.59 18.90
N GLN A 494 -55.36 -14.24 19.19
CA GLN A 494 -54.34 -14.59 18.21
C GLN A 494 -54.15 -16.09 18.17
N PHE A 495 -54.29 -16.69 16.99
CA PHE A 495 -54.11 -18.12 16.79
C PHE A 495 -53.28 -18.37 15.51
N GLY A 496 -52.14 -19.05 15.65
CA GLY A 496 -51.33 -19.56 14.56
C GLY A 496 -50.79 -20.93 14.92
N ASP A 497 -50.88 -21.88 13.98
CA ASP A 497 -50.45 -23.26 14.18
C ASP A 497 -49.92 -23.81 12.85
N CYS A 498 -48.62 -24.13 12.80
CA CYS A 498 -47.96 -24.68 11.63
C CYS A 498 -46.97 -25.77 12.02
N TYR A 499 -46.82 -26.74 11.15
CA TYR A 499 -45.81 -27.80 11.27
C TYR A 499 -44.74 -27.56 10.24
N LEU A 500 -43.51 -27.43 10.70
CA LEU A 500 -42.32 -27.16 9.87
C LEU A 500 -41.39 -28.37 9.90
N ARG A 501 -40.89 -28.73 8.74
CA ARG A 501 -39.80 -29.68 8.56
C ARG A 501 -38.58 -28.89 8.03
N VAL A 502 -37.42 -29.07 8.66
CA VAL A 502 -36.13 -28.47 8.26
C VAL A 502 -35.21 -29.54 7.71
N GLU A 503 -34.54 -29.26 6.64
CA GLU A 503 -33.61 -30.14 5.94
C GLU A 503 -32.34 -29.37 5.58
N PRO A 504 -31.10 -29.93 5.75
CA PRO A 504 -29.87 -29.29 5.32
C PRO A 504 -29.78 -29.24 3.80
N LEU A 505 -29.37 -28.10 3.24
CA LEU A 505 -29.01 -27.93 1.84
C LEU A 505 -27.50 -28.01 1.69
N LEU A 506 -27.04 -28.90 0.81
CA LEU A 506 -25.60 -29.18 0.60
C LEU A 506 -25.06 -28.64 -0.74
N ASP A 507 -25.92 -27.98 -1.51
CA ASP A 507 -25.66 -27.48 -2.86
C ASP A 507 -25.20 -26.00 -2.93
N GLY A 508 -25.00 -25.37 -1.75
CA GLY A 508 -24.65 -23.97 -1.65
C GLY A 508 -25.83 -23.00 -1.64
N THR A 509 -27.06 -23.51 -1.73
CA THR A 509 -28.28 -22.71 -1.59
C THR A 509 -28.45 -22.27 -0.13
N GLU A 510 -28.61 -20.98 0.11
CA GLU A 510 -28.71 -20.45 1.49
C GLU A 510 -30.06 -20.74 2.13
N TYR A 511 -31.13 -20.66 1.37
CA TYR A 511 -32.50 -20.85 1.87
C TYR A 511 -33.47 -21.29 0.78
N GLU A 512 -34.36 -22.22 1.12
CA GLU A 512 -35.50 -22.63 0.30
C GLU A 512 -36.72 -22.83 1.17
N PHE A 513 -37.86 -22.22 0.78
CA PHE A 513 -39.16 -22.46 1.43
C PHE A 513 -40.08 -23.28 0.52
N VAL A 514 -40.70 -24.33 1.07
CA VAL A 514 -41.63 -25.21 0.33
C VAL A 514 -42.99 -25.25 1.04
N ASP A 515 -44.05 -24.96 0.27
CA ASP A 515 -45.44 -25.12 0.71
C ASP A 515 -45.92 -26.53 0.34
N GLU A 516 -46.02 -27.40 1.35
CA GLU A 516 -46.57 -28.77 1.23
C GLU A 516 -47.94 -28.91 1.89
N VAL A 517 -48.61 -27.80 2.28
CA VAL A 517 -49.88 -27.83 2.97
C VAL A 517 -50.99 -28.29 2.02
N VAL A 518 -51.67 -29.38 2.39
CA VAL A 518 -52.79 -29.94 1.64
C VAL A 518 -54.10 -29.71 2.34
N GLY A 519 -55.20 -29.68 1.56
CA GLY A 519 -56.54 -29.63 2.09
C GLY A 519 -56.99 -28.31 2.74
N GLY A 520 -56.24 -27.21 2.52
CA GLY A 520 -56.59 -25.87 3.02
C GLY A 520 -56.49 -25.74 4.55
N ARG A 521 -55.67 -26.56 5.20
CA ARG A 521 -55.46 -26.53 6.66
C ARG A 521 -54.92 -25.20 7.15
N ILE A 522 -54.09 -24.56 6.33
CA ILE A 522 -53.67 -23.16 6.45
C ILE A 522 -54.21 -22.44 5.21
N PRO A 523 -54.92 -21.32 5.35
CA PRO A 523 -55.32 -20.49 4.20
C PRO A 523 -54.10 -20.05 3.39
N ARG A 524 -54.13 -20.16 2.05
CA ARG A 524 -53.01 -19.79 1.16
C ARG A 524 -52.50 -18.36 1.39
N ALA A 525 -53.39 -17.45 1.78
CA ALA A 525 -53.02 -16.07 2.09
C ALA A 525 -52.09 -15.94 3.32
N LEU A 526 -52.05 -16.95 4.21
CA LEU A 526 -51.24 -16.95 5.45
C LEU A 526 -49.92 -17.72 5.31
N ILE A 527 -49.73 -18.50 4.23
CA ILE A 527 -48.44 -19.19 3.96
C ILE A 527 -47.28 -18.24 3.80
N PRO A 528 -47.40 -17.09 3.08
CA PRO A 528 -46.33 -16.10 3.03
C PRO A 528 -45.96 -15.51 4.40
N ALA A 529 -46.89 -15.48 5.35
CA ALA A 529 -46.59 -15.06 6.72
C ALA A 529 -45.78 -16.11 7.49
N VAL A 530 -45.95 -17.40 7.20
CA VAL A 530 -45.11 -18.47 7.74
C VAL A 530 -43.67 -18.31 7.22
N ASP A 531 -43.49 -18.18 5.89
CA ASP A 531 -42.20 -17.97 5.26
C ASP A 531 -41.47 -16.72 5.82
N LYS A 532 -42.19 -15.60 5.92
CA LYS A 532 -41.66 -14.39 6.52
C LYS A 532 -41.21 -14.57 7.97
N GLY A 533 -41.99 -15.34 8.76
CA GLY A 533 -41.62 -15.68 10.14
C GLY A 533 -40.38 -16.58 10.22
N VAL A 534 -40.18 -17.47 9.25
CA VAL A 534 -39.00 -18.29 9.10
C VAL A 534 -37.77 -17.39 8.79
N GLN A 535 -37.84 -16.54 7.77
CA GLN A 535 -36.74 -15.65 7.37
C GLN A 535 -36.33 -14.66 8.46
N GLU A 536 -37.29 -14.13 9.23
CA GLU A 536 -37.01 -13.29 10.40
C GLU A 536 -36.27 -14.07 11.49
N THR A 537 -36.64 -15.31 11.72
CA THR A 537 -35.99 -16.16 12.73
C THR A 537 -34.60 -16.60 12.31
N MET A 538 -34.40 -16.84 11.01
CA MET A 538 -33.06 -17.15 10.46
C MET A 538 -32.06 -16.05 10.73
N LYS A 539 -32.46 -14.79 10.71
CA LYS A 539 -31.57 -13.66 11.03
C LYS A 539 -31.12 -13.63 12.49
N ASP A 540 -31.98 -14.07 13.38
CA ASP A 540 -31.73 -14.09 14.83
C ASP A 540 -30.89 -15.29 15.29
N GLY A 541 -30.74 -16.33 14.43
CA GLY A 541 -30.09 -17.58 14.78
C GLY A 541 -30.88 -18.45 15.77
N VAL A 542 -30.33 -19.60 16.11
CA VAL A 542 -31.00 -20.60 16.97
C VAL A 542 -30.19 -20.91 18.24
N ILE A 543 -28.86 -21.15 18.11
CA ILE A 543 -28.02 -21.61 19.22
C ILE A 543 -27.02 -20.57 19.71
N ALA A 544 -26.49 -19.75 18.83
CA ALA A 544 -25.43 -18.78 19.14
C ALA A 544 -25.74 -17.36 18.65
N GLY A 545 -26.93 -17.14 18.07
CA GLY A 545 -27.40 -15.82 17.62
C GLY A 545 -26.82 -15.37 16.28
N TYR A 546 -26.26 -16.29 15.50
CA TYR A 546 -25.73 -16.01 14.17
C TYR A 546 -26.74 -16.36 13.08
N PRO A 547 -26.74 -15.70 11.92
CA PRO A 547 -27.67 -16.00 10.83
C PRO A 547 -27.65 -17.48 10.43
N LEU A 548 -28.84 -18.08 10.36
CA LEU A 548 -29.03 -19.47 9.93
C LEU A 548 -29.02 -19.54 8.40
N THR A 549 -28.29 -20.47 7.83
CA THR A 549 -28.12 -20.65 6.38
C THR A 549 -28.07 -22.12 5.97
N GLY A 550 -28.20 -22.40 4.67
CA GLY A 550 -28.09 -23.77 4.12
C GLY A 550 -29.25 -24.66 4.53
N ILE A 551 -30.48 -24.11 4.63
CA ILE A 551 -31.63 -24.88 5.05
C ILE A 551 -32.83 -24.80 4.09
N ARG A 552 -33.48 -25.92 3.89
CA ARG A 552 -34.84 -25.99 3.32
C ARG A 552 -35.84 -26.10 4.43
N VAL A 553 -36.90 -25.28 4.37
CA VAL A 553 -38.01 -25.31 5.34
C VAL A 553 -39.30 -25.63 4.61
N ALA A 554 -39.90 -26.78 4.91
CA ALA A 554 -41.18 -27.18 4.37
C ALA A 554 -42.26 -26.96 5.41
N CYS A 555 -43.31 -26.19 5.06
CA CYS A 555 -44.54 -26.12 5.83
C CYS A 555 -45.48 -27.19 5.29
N TYR A 556 -45.72 -28.25 6.08
CA TYR A 556 -46.47 -29.43 5.58
C TYR A 556 -47.82 -29.64 6.22
N ASP A 557 -48.11 -29.02 7.39
CA ASP A 557 -49.39 -29.11 8.07
C ASP A 557 -49.66 -27.90 8.98
N GLY A 558 -50.88 -27.75 9.50
CA GLY A 558 -51.24 -26.71 10.43
C GLY A 558 -52.73 -26.64 10.70
N SER A 559 -53.14 -25.64 11.44
CA SER A 559 -54.57 -25.31 11.65
C SER A 559 -54.73 -23.79 11.79
N TYR A 560 -55.96 -23.34 11.50
CA TYR A 560 -56.34 -21.95 11.66
C TYR A 560 -57.68 -21.78 12.38
N HIS A 561 -57.89 -20.60 12.95
CA HIS A 561 -59.09 -20.17 13.54
C HIS A 561 -59.74 -19.06 12.71
N PRO A 562 -61.03 -19.19 12.28
CA PRO A 562 -61.63 -18.26 11.32
C PRO A 562 -61.65 -16.79 11.75
N VAL A 563 -61.59 -16.50 13.06
CA VAL A 563 -61.60 -15.13 13.60
C VAL A 563 -60.27 -14.68 14.16
N ASP A 564 -59.48 -15.57 14.83
CA ASP A 564 -58.27 -15.22 15.58
C ASP A 564 -56.98 -15.44 14.79
N SER A 565 -57.06 -16.03 13.60
CA SER A 565 -55.87 -16.23 12.75
C SER A 565 -55.57 -15.00 11.89
N ASN A 566 -54.35 -14.54 11.99
CA ASN A 566 -53.82 -13.42 11.22
C ASN A 566 -52.33 -13.63 10.90
N GLU A 567 -51.76 -12.79 10.05
CA GLU A 567 -50.34 -12.87 9.63
C GLU A 567 -49.40 -12.88 10.82
N MET A 568 -49.59 -11.99 11.81
CA MET A 568 -48.73 -11.89 12.99
C MET A 568 -48.70 -13.17 13.82
N ALA A 569 -49.89 -13.82 13.98
CA ALA A 569 -50.01 -15.08 14.71
C ALA A 569 -49.26 -16.22 14.00
N PHE A 570 -49.31 -16.29 12.65
CA PHE A 570 -48.60 -17.30 11.89
C PHE A 570 -47.08 -17.00 11.81
N ARG A 571 -46.68 -15.75 11.73
CA ARG A 571 -45.24 -15.38 11.87
C ARG A 571 -44.67 -15.83 13.21
N THR A 572 -45.40 -15.58 14.30
CA THR A 572 -44.99 -16.02 15.63
C THR A 572 -44.99 -17.54 15.77
N ALA A 573 -45.96 -18.22 15.19
CA ALA A 573 -46.02 -19.70 15.17
C ALA A 573 -44.83 -20.27 14.40
N ALA A 574 -44.51 -19.72 13.20
CA ALA A 574 -43.37 -20.11 12.41
C ALA A 574 -42.05 -19.95 13.18
N ARG A 575 -41.88 -18.83 13.87
CA ARG A 575 -40.71 -18.57 14.73
C ARG A 575 -40.53 -19.66 15.81
N ILE A 576 -41.60 -20.04 16.48
CA ILE A 576 -41.58 -21.10 17.50
C ILE A 576 -41.26 -22.45 16.87
N GLY A 577 -41.92 -22.77 15.73
CA GLY A 577 -41.74 -24.04 15.03
C GLY A 577 -40.32 -24.21 14.49
N LEU A 578 -39.76 -23.16 13.85
CA LEU A 578 -38.42 -23.19 13.30
C LEU A 578 -37.36 -23.40 14.40
N LYS A 579 -37.43 -22.65 15.50
CA LYS A 579 -36.49 -22.81 16.60
C LYS A 579 -36.44 -24.22 17.13
N LYS A 580 -37.61 -24.80 17.43
CA LYS A 580 -37.70 -26.19 17.90
C LYS A 580 -37.20 -27.20 16.88
N ALA A 581 -37.59 -27.05 15.61
CA ALA A 581 -37.13 -27.95 14.57
C ALA A 581 -35.60 -27.91 14.40
N CYS A 582 -35.00 -26.71 14.44
CA CYS A 582 -33.57 -26.56 14.34
C CYS A 582 -32.82 -27.09 15.58
N GLU A 583 -33.33 -26.89 16.80
CA GLU A 583 -32.76 -27.48 18.03
C GLU A 583 -32.68 -29.03 17.95
N ASP A 584 -33.70 -29.68 17.34
CA ASP A 584 -33.71 -31.13 17.15
C ASP A 584 -32.89 -31.59 15.91
N ALA A 585 -32.50 -30.66 15.03
CA ALA A 585 -31.82 -30.95 13.77
C ALA A 585 -30.27 -30.99 13.88
N ASP A 586 -29.71 -31.06 15.08
CA ASP A 586 -28.27 -31.05 15.34
C ASP A 586 -27.58 -29.78 14.76
N PRO A 587 -27.93 -28.59 15.31
CA PRO A 587 -27.41 -27.33 14.82
C PRO A 587 -25.94 -27.13 15.13
N VAL A 588 -25.24 -26.51 14.18
CA VAL A 588 -23.82 -26.22 14.29
C VAL A 588 -23.49 -24.79 13.87
N VAL A 589 -22.41 -24.23 14.41
CA VAL A 589 -21.89 -22.94 14.02
C VAL A 589 -20.86 -23.14 12.91
N LEU A 590 -20.89 -22.28 11.92
CA LEU A 590 -19.96 -22.20 10.81
C LEU A 590 -19.08 -20.97 10.97
N GLU A 591 -17.79 -21.11 10.66
CA GLU A 591 -16.83 -20.02 10.59
C GLU A 591 -16.40 -19.75 9.14
N PRO A 592 -16.18 -18.49 8.75
CA PRO A 592 -15.63 -18.17 7.44
C PRO A 592 -14.19 -18.63 7.32
N MET A 593 -13.86 -19.22 6.17
CA MET A 593 -12.53 -19.71 5.82
C MET A 593 -11.93 -18.80 4.74
N GLU A 594 -10.62 -18.58 4.82
CA GLU A 594 -9.85 -17.83 3.85
C GLU A 594 -8.75 -18.70 3.24
N ASN A 595 -8.58 -18.59 1.93
CA ASN A 595 -7.40 -19.08 1.24
C ASN A 595 -6.33 -17.99 1.31
N ILE A 596 -5.24 -18.26 2.00
CA ILE A 596 -4.11 -17.35 2.08
C ILE A 596 -2.98 -17.80 1.15
N THR A 597 -2.31 -16.84 0.54
CA THR A 597 -1.07 -17.03 -0.22
C THR A 597 0.01 -16.17 0.43
N VAL A 598 0.99 -16.78 1.05
CA VAL A 598 2.06 -16.12 1.81
C VAL A 598 3.36 -16.22 1.04
N THR A 599 3.97 -15.07 0.70
CA THR A 599 5.26 -14.98 0.01
C THR A 599 6.34 -14.55 0.98
N ILE A 600 7.38 -15.33 1.13
CA ILE A 600 8.44 -15.17 2.13
C ILE A 600 9.80 -15.64 1.61
N PRO A 601 10.92 -15.14 2.16
CA PRO A 601 12.22 -15.77 1.96
C PRO A 601 12.21 -17.22 2.48
N GLU A 602 12.90 -18.12 1.78
CA GLU A 602 12.95 -19.57 2.11
C GLU A 602 13.30 -19.86 3.58
N SER A 603 14.18 -19.05 4.17
CA SER A 603 14.60 -19.18 5.57
C SER A 603 13.46 -19.09 6.59
N TYR A 604 12.31 -18.51 6.24
CA TYR A 604 11.13 -18.36 7.11
C TYR A 604 10.03 -19.38 6.84
N ALA A 605 10.16 -20.23 5.81
CA ALA A 605 9.12 -21.18 5.40
C ALA A 605 8.66 -22.09 6.55
N GLY A 606 9.61 -22.65 7.30
CA GLY A 606 9.29 -23.49 8.46
C GLY A 606 8.53 -22.77 9.57
N ALA A 607 8.89 -21.53 9.86
CA ALA A 607 8.22 -20.72 10.89
C ALA A 607 6.78 -20.39 10.49
N VAL A 608 6.57 -20.01 9.23
CA VAL A 608 5.24 -19.67 8.69
C VAL A 608 4.34 -20.91 8.62
N MET A 609 4.83 -22.05 8.16
CA MET A 609 4.05 -23.30 8.17
C MET A 609 3.67 -23.73 9.60
N GLY A 610 4.55 -23.52 10.57
CA GLY A 610 4.27 -23.76 11.99
C GLY A 610 3.16 -22.84 12.51
N ASP A 611 3.20 -21.56 12.17
CA ASP A 611 2.20 -20.56 12.56
C ASP A 611 0.82 -20.85 11.92
N VAL A 612 0.78 -21.15 10.62
CA VAL A 612 -0.44 -21.58 9.93
C VAL A 612 -1.07 -22.80 10.59
N SER A 613 -0.26 -23.79 10.95
CA SER A 613 -0.75 -25.01 11.64
C SER A 613 -1.27 -24.70 13.04
N ALA A 614 -0.61 -23.81 13.78
CA ALA A 614 -1.06 -23.34 15.10
C ALA A 614 -2.37 -22.55 15.01
N SER A 615 -2.61 -21.85 13.90
CA SER A 615 -3.82 -21.11 13.56
C SER A 615 -4.92 -21.98 12.95
N ARG A 616 -4.96 -23.27 13.22
CA ARG A 616 -5.92 -24.25 12.68
C ARG A 616 -5.97 -24.32 11.15
N GLY A 617 -4.93 -23.74 10.49
CA GLY A 617 -4.85 -23.70 9.04
C GLY A 617 -4.34 -25.03 8.46
N ARG A 618 -4.71 -25.26 7.19
CA ARG A 618 -4.27 -26.41 6.38
C ARG A 618 -3.42 -25.89 5.22
N VAL A 619 -2.13 -26.19 5.23
CA VAL A 619 -1.25 -25.89 4.10
C VAL A 619 -1.70 -26.75 2.90
N THR A 620 -1.98 -26.09 1.77
CA THR A 620 -2.45 -26.71 0.54
C THR A 620 -1.37 -26.83 -0.53
N GLY A 621 -0.32 -25.98 -0.47
CA GLY A 621 0.79 -26.01 -1.41
C GLY A 621 1.99 -25.21 -0.92
N MET A 622 3.14 -25.47 -1.54
CA MET A 622 4.36 -24.70 -1.37
C MET A 622 5.15 -24.73 -2.67
N ASP A 623 5.44 -23.55 -3.20
CA ASP A 623 6.18 -23.35 -4.44
C ASP A 623 7.27 -22.29 -4.25
N SER A 624 8.16 -22.14 -5.22
CA SER A 624 9.14 -21.05 -5.29
C SER A 624 8.81 -20.15 -6.48
N ASN A 625 8.89 -18.84 -6.28
CA ASN A 625 8.75 -17.89 -7.37
C ASN A 625 10.09 -17.64 -8.09
N ASP A 626 10.04 -16.87 -9.20
CA ASP A 626 11.23 -16.56 -10.02
C ASP A 626 12.31 -15.75 -9.26
N ARG A 627 11.97 -15.18 -8.10
CA ARG A 627 12.88 -14.43 -7.21
C ARG A 627 13.52 -15.28 -6.11
N GLY A 628 13.27 -16.60 -6.12
CA GLY A 628 13.74 -17.52 -5.09
C GLY A 628 13.04 -17.37 -3.75
N GLU A 629 11.85 -16.74 -3.72
CA GLU A 629 11.02 -16.67 -2.53
C GLU A 629 10.07 -17.88 -2.48
N THR A 630 9.78 -18.35 -1.28
CA THR A 630 8.81 -19.42 -1.06
C THR A 630 7.39 -18.86 -1.00
N VAL A 631 6.50 -19.45 -1.77
CA VAL A 631 5.06 -19.16 -1.79
C VAL A 631 4.31 -20.28 -1.10
N VAL A 632 3.74 -20.02 0.07
CA VAL A 632 2.94 -20.97 0.85
C VAL A 632 1.46 -20.66 0.65
N THR A 633 0.69 -21.65 0.21
CA THR A 633 -0.77 -21.56 0.12
C THR A 633 -1.43 -22.38 1.22
N ALA A 634 -2.44 -21.83 1.86
CA ALA A 634 -3.15 -22.49 2.93
C ALA A 634 -4.61 -22.01 3.05
N THR A 635 -5.47 -22.85 3.62
CA THR A 635 -6.83 -22.47 4.02
C THR A 635 -6.86 -22.33 5.54
N VAL A 636 -7.28 -21.15 6.04
CA VAL A 636 -7.23 -20.79 7.47
C VAL A 636 -8.55 -20.17 7.89
N PRO A 637 -9.08 -20.42 9.12
CA PRO A 637 -10.24 -19.71 9.63
C PRO A 637 -9.98 -18.20 9.74
N TYR A 638 -10.90 -17.40 9.27
CA TYR A 638 -10.79 -15.94 9.32
C TYR A 638 -10.54 -15.38 10.73
N ALA A 639 -11.14 -16.04 11.75
CA ALA A 639 -10.93 -15.68 13.15
C ALA A 639 -9.46 -15.70 13.59
N GLU A 640 -8.63 -16.53 12.96
CA GLU A 640 -7.20 -16.66 13.25
C GLU A 640 -6.32 -15.69 12.42
N LEU A 641 -6.94 -14.97 11.49
CA LEU A 641 -6.24 -14.06 10.58
C LEU A 641 -6.38 -12.59 10.96
N VAL A 642 -7.19 -12.25 11.97
CA VAL A 642 -7.46 -10.85 12.37
C VAL A 642 -6.17 -10.08 12.67
N ASP A 643 -5.19 -10.70 13.31
CA ASP A 643 -3.88 -10.13 13.66
C ASP A 643 -2.72 -10.66 12.80
N TYR A 644 -3.02 -11.45 11.78
CA TYR A 644 -2.02 -12.18 11.01
C TYR A 644 -0.99 -11.26 10.33
N ALA A 645 -1.41 -10.10 9.84
CA ALA A 645 -0.50 -9.11 9.25
C ALA A 645 0.64 -8.70 10.20
N THR A 646 0.30 -8.42 11.45
CA THR A 646 1.27 -8.05 12.50
C THR A 646 2.14 -9.26 12.89
N ARG A 647 1.53 -10.43 13.01
CA ARG A 647 2.21 -11.69 13.36
C ARG A 647 3.19 -12.11 12.27
N LEU A 648 2.79 -12.09 10.99
CA LEU A 648 3.64 -12.41 9.84
C LEU A 648 4.86 -11.49 9.76
N ARG A 649 4.64 -10.16 9.94
CA ARG A 649 5.75 -9.19 9.97
C ARG A 649 6.75 -9.48 11.08
N SER A 650 6.27 -9.84 12.26
CA SER A 650 7.15 -10.23 13.38
C SER A 650 7.95 -11.49 13.07
N LEU A 651 7.31 -12.52 12.52
CA LEU A 651 7.94 -13.80 12.17
C LEU A 651 9.00 -13.65 11.08
N THR A 652 8.76 -12.78 10.10
CA THR A 652 9.58 -12.63 8.90
C THR A 652 10.46 -11.38 8.91
N ARG A 653 10.53 -10.67 10.03
CA ARG A 653 11.23 -9.36 10.15
C ARG A 653 10.78 -8.34 9.08
N GLY A 654 9.51 -8.37 8.73
CA GLY A 654 8.91 -7.45 7.76
C GLY A 654 9.10 -7.82 6.28
N THR A 655 9.72 -8.97 5.98
CA THR A 655 9.93 -9.42 4.58
C THR A 655 8.72 -10.14 4.00
N GLY A 656 7.88 -10.77 4.85
CA GLY A 656 6.72 -11.53 4.40
C GLY A 656 5.58 -10.64 3.92
N ASP A 657 4.90 -11.11 2.87
CA ASP A 657 3.66 -10.54 2.35
C ASP A 657 2.61 -11.64 2.18
N PHE A 658 1.33 -11.29 2.22
CA PHE A 658 0.29 -12.28 1.98
C PHE A 658 -0.94 -11.68 1.30
N THR A 659 -1.71 -12.52 0.67
CA THR A 659 -3.06 -12.22 0.17
C THR A 659 -4.04 -13.21 0.77
N MET A 660 -5.32 -12.82 0.84
CA MET A 660 -6.38 -13.70 1.31
C MET A 660 -7.61 -13.55 0.40
N GLU A 661 -8.28 -14.67 0.17
CA GLU A 661 -9.48 -14.77 -0.63
C GLU A 661 -10.51 -15.67 0.08
N PRO A 662 -11.82 -15.31 0.10
CA PRO A 662 -12.83 -16.13 0.75
C PRO A 662 -12.87 -17.57 0.21
N ALA A 663 -12.84 -18.55 1.12
CA ALA A 663 -12.89 -19.98 0.81
C ALA A 663 -14.21 -20.66 1.20
N GLY A 664 -15.20 -19.87 1.62
CA GLY A 664 -16.50 -20.37 2.08
C GLY A 664 -16.58 -20.52 3.61
N TYR A 665 -17.38 -21.46 4.06
CA TYR A 665 -17.64 -21.69 5.48
C TYR A 665 -17.38 -23.14 5.87
N GLU A 666 -16.79 -23.35 7.04
CA GLU A 666 -16.61 -24.68 7.62
C GLU A 666 -17.14 -24.72 9.07
N GLN A 667 -17.50 -25.92 9.54
CA GLN A 667 -17.98 -26.08 10.91
C GLN A 667 -16.84 -25.78 11.90
N VAL A 668 -17.12 -24.96 12.91
CA VAL A 668 -16.18 -24.71 14.00
C VAL A 668 -15.90 -25.95 14.85
N PRO A 669 -14.72 -26.10 15.47
CA PRO A 669 -14.47 -27.11 16.49
C PRO A 669 -15.48 -27.05 17.65
N TYR A 670 -15.78 -28.18 18.24
CA TYR A 670 -16.79 -28.27 19.29
C TYR A 670 -16.55 -27.35 20.50
N ASP A 671 -15.33 -27.22 20.93
CA ASP A 671 -14.92 -26.32 22.03
C ASP A 671 -15.13 -24.83 21.70
N VAL A 672 -14.94 -24.46 20.43
CA VAL A 672 -15.22 -23.11 19.93
C VAL A 672 -16.72 -22.86 19.91
N GLN A 673 -17.50 -23.83 19.39
CA GLN A 673 -18.98 -23.74 19.39
C GLN A 673 -19.51 -23.55 20.80
N GLN A 674 -19.06 -24.33 21.77
CA GLN A 674 -19.51 -24.21 23.17
C GLN A 674 -19.26 -22.78 23.72
N LYS A 675 -18.09 -22.24 23.51
CA LYS A 675 -17.78 -20.86 23.95
C LYS A 675 -18.70 -19.83 23.31
N LEU A 676 -18.99 -19.94 22.01
CA LEU A 676 -19.88 -19.02 21.31
C LEU A 676 -21.31 -19.10 21.84
N VAL A 677 -21.79 -20.30 22.12
CA VAL A 677 -23.11 -20.51 22.72
C VAL A 677 -23.18 -19.94 24.15
N GLU A 678 -22.19 -20.17 24.99
CA GLU A 678 -22.10 -19.60 26.33
C GLU A 678 -22.11 -18.06 26.33
N ILE A 679 -21.37 -17.45 25.41
CA ILE A 679 -21.31 -15.98 25.23
C ILE A 679 -22.71 -15.47 24.86
N PHE A 680 -23.39 -16.14 23.91
CA PHE A 680 -24.73 -15.75 23.47
C PHE A 680 -25.75 -15.86 24.61
N GLU A 681 -25.76 -16.97 25.35
CA GLU A 681 -26.64 -17.16 26.50
C GLU A 681 -26.43 -16.12 27.60
N HIS A 682 -25.14 -15.80 27.88
CA HIS A 682 -24.81 -14.77 28.85
C HIS A 682 -25.30 -13.37 28.43
N ASN A 683 -25.10 -12.98 27.17
CA ASN A 683 -25.54 -11.70 26.62
C ASN A 683 -27.09 -11.61 26.64
N ARG A 684 -27.75 -12.68 26.26
CA ARG A 684 -29.23 -12.77 26.31
C ARG A 684 -29.80 -12.66 27.72
N ALA A 685 -29.12 -13.23 28.72
CA ALA A 685 -29.49 -13.11 30.13
C ALA A 685 -29.32 -11.68 30.67
N GLN A 686 -28.40 -10.90 30.09
CA GLN A 686 -28.16 -9.48 30.45
C GLN A 686 -29.02 -8.49 29.64
N GLY A 687 -29.85 -8.98 28.69
CA GLY A 687 -30.70 -8.14 27.85
C GLY A 687 -29.93 -7.32 26.79
N ARG A 688 -28.76 -7.78 26.44
CA ARG A 688 -27.89 -7.21 25.40
C ARG A 688 -28.02 -7.93 24.09
#